data_8e4a4088a94a13fcbc6b174cfe0c0f8b
#
_entry.id   8e4a4088a94a13fcbc6b174cfe0c0f8b
#
_cell.length_a   1.000
_cell.length_b   1.000
_cell.length_c   1.000
_cell.angle_alpha   90.00
_cell.angle_beta   90.00
_cell.angle_gamma   90.00
#
_symmetry.space_group_name_H-M   'P 1'
#
loop_
_entity.id
_entity.type
_entity.pdbx_description
1 polymer ?
#
loop_
_entity_poly.entity_id
_entity_poly.type
_entity_poly.pdbx_seq_one_letter_code
_entity_poly.pdbx_strand_id
1 'polypeptide(L)'
;GHAHTSGTSGAAASAAPTHAAVSATQTHGPRHPTYNRVFVELISLRSRGGAASTGFKLYERLAAAAEAGGALGDGSSAKLVSCWKLLASMAQSGASLLRPAFRPGALAAAEGPYQSHSIELQGAMLEGALQHLGQQHVDEMQRRIKTALDGARRGGGVGVEHDGAAMARIQRQGTLHAERTGPLLRLGANNEEPLWQVAYYCVRSHDLSAAIRVLTSTSTSEAFTAPPRLLALLQLLAGSPHASYELVQAVRAAADEYWVARPQDKYEQAIYSVLAAPEPNTPLKDLLPDEANLFENWLWHKLSVTRVLLLCEDPNLSGPSSSLSELQTLLYDRHGEAHFATQRQSPLLFFSVLLYSQQFERAVSFLYAAPALADEAMHFALALQHEGMLSCCASSGASDCPLIVDDAKAAPKLLLASMMFRQLSHWVGEDPKGALGYVSLLICEQEARESLAAELLLRSGQTGAVLEELPFLDQPTKTSLMRRLATRLQREQGLEMQAARLLYEAKDYIALATLLAEQISKRLVSSGLSPQTVSGFESMSQLRADAGKFLLQWRRTEPEQAQQHSAPLQYLLQISLFLESVTHWRDHRHQMHGSEAILSKLFDELNEITMLPADLSTLELVQAEFRLLPTWLQCTFPTLIEAAMEVAHAKFELLRAGGAPARAETELQQLRARGEALVSFAGMSLWRASEALGQLHVPAITN
;
A
#
# COMPACT_ATOMS: atom_id res chain seq x y z
N GLY A 1 -66.49 -17.83 -15.57
CA GLY A 1 -66.08 -16.49 -15.92
C GLY A 1 -64.62 -16.43 -16.17
N HIS A 2 -64.24 -16.27 -17.41
CA HIS A 2 -62.85 -16.10 -17.85
C HIS A 2 -62.28 -14.76 -17.38
N ALA A 3 -61.02 -14.72 -16.94
CA ALA A 3 -60.12 -13.58 -17.12
C ALA A 3 -58.65 -14.07 -17.11
N HIS A 4 -58.03 -13.91 -18.27
CA HIS A 4 -56.58 -13.98 -18.48
C HIS A 4 -55.89 -12.81 -17.75
N THR A 5 -54.77 -13.06 -17.07
CA THR A 5 -53.76 -12.04 -16.78
C THR A 5 -52.40 -12.63 -17.03
N SER A 6 -51.71 -12.01 -17.96
CA SER A 6 -50.35 -12.19 -18.43
C SER A 6 -49.34 -11.89 -17.31
N GLY A 7 -48.43 -12.83 -17.07
CA GLY A 7 -47.29 -12.63 -16.18
C GLY A 7 -46.18 -11.85 -16.90
N THR A 8 -45.75 -10.76 -16.28
CA THR A 8 -44.52 -10.06 -16.61
C THR A 8 -43.39 -10.51 -15.63
N SER A 9 -42.36 -11.07 -16.19
CA SER A 9 -41.09 -11.38 -15.52
C SER A 9 -40.42 -10.10 -15.02
N GLY A 10 -40.43 -9.87 -13.72
CA GLY A 10 -39.64 -8.81 -13.07
C GLY A 10 -38.23 -9.30 -12.77
N ALA A 11 -37.27 -8.72 -13.45
CA ALA A 11 -35.86 -8.85 -13.09
C ALA A 11 -35.63 -8.19 -11.72
N ALA A 12 -35.13 -8.97 -10.77
CA ALA A 12 -34.70 -8.45 -9.48
C ALA A 12 -33.41 -7.63 -9.66
N ALA A 13 -33.55 -6.32 -9.65
CA ALA A 13 -32.43 -5.40 -9.53
C ALA A 13 -31.86 -5.50 -8.11
N SER A 14 -30.59 -5.91 -8.02
CA SER A 14 -29.78 -5.86 -6.79
C SER A 14 -29.69 -4.40 -6.31
N ALA A 15 -30.36 -4.10 -5.20
CA ALA A 15 -30.26 -2.81 -4.54
C ALA A 15 -28.90 -2.73 -3.83
N ALA A 16 -28.05 -1.84 -4.29
CA ALA A 16 -26.87 -1.43 -3.55
C ALA A 16 -27.29 -0.75 -2.23
N PRO A 17 -26.60 -1.00 -1.10
CA PRO A 17 -26.92 -0.34 0.14
C PRO A 17 -26.56 1.15 0.06
N THR A 18 -27.55 2.01 0.25
CA THR A 18 -27.38 3.45 0.42
C THR A 18 -26.56 3.74 1.67
N HIS A 19 -25.37 4.28 1.48
CA HIS A 19 -24.53 4.80 2.56
C HIS A 19 -25.23 5.99 3.23
N ALA A 20 -25.80 5.75 4.41
CA ALA A 20 -26.17 6.82 5.33
C ALA A 20 -24.86 7.43 5.87
N ALA A 21 -24.65 8.71 5.59
CA ALA A 21 -23.55 9.50 6.12
C ALA A 21 -23.68 9.58 7.65
N VAL A 22 -22.94 8.75 8.37
CA VAL A 22 -22.76 8.88 9.81
C VAL A 22 -21.62 9.87 10.04
N SER A 23 -21.98 11.11 10.34
CA SER A 23 -21.10 12.12 10.90
C SER A 23 -20.73 11.69 12.32
N ALA A 24 -19.56 11.05 12.47
CA ALA A 24 -18.94 10.82 13.77
C ALA A 24 -17.52 11.40 13.72
N THR A 25 -17.39 12.63 14.17
CA THR A 25 -16.11 13.22 14.62
C THR A 25 -15.62 12.42 15.83
N GLN A 26 -14.96 11.30 15.57
CA GLN A 26 -14.10 10.64 16.55
C GLN A 26 -12.66 10.93 16.15
N THR A 27 -11.94 11.60 17.02
CA THR A 27 -10.49 11.78 16.99
C THR A 27 -9.84 10.39 16.99
N HIS A 28 -9.36 9.95 15.82
CA HIS A 28 -8.74 8.66 15.63
C HIS A 28 -7.22 8.82 15.48
N GLY A 29 -6.51 8.94 16.58
CA GLY A 29 -5.09 8.56 16.62
C GLY A 29 -4.95 7.04 16.44
N PRO A 30 -3.75 6.52 16.13
CA PRO A 30 -3.54 5.09 15.91
C PRO A 30 -4.08 4.30 17.11
N ARG A 31 -5.18 3.57 16.91
CA ARG A 31 -5.92 2.88 17.98
C ARG A 31 -5.11 1.79 18.69
N HIS A 32 -3.99 1.36 18.10
CA HIS A 32 -3.12 0.33 18.65
C HIS A 32 -1.65 0.73 18.69
N PRO A 33 -1.20 1.47 19.72
CA PRO A 33 0.21 1.80 19.89
C PRO A 33 1.12 0.56 19.98
N THR A 34 0.55 -0.61 20.31
CA THR A 34 1.27 -1.88 20.40
C THR A 34 1.66 -2.42 19.01
N TYR A 35 0.76 -2.39 18.02
CA TYR A 35 1.08 -2.76 16.64
C TYR A 35 2.08 -1.80 16.00
N ASN A 36 1.90 -0.49 16.21
CA ASN A 36 2.85 0.51 15.73
C ASN A 36 4.27 0.20 16.18
N ARG A 37 4.46 -0.24 17.44
CA ARG A 37 5.79 -0.62 17.95
C ARG A 37 6.42 -1.76 17.15
N VAL A 38 5.64 -2.80 16.80
CA VAL A 38 6.11 -3.94 16.02
C VAL A 38 6.51 -3.49 14.61
N PHE A 39 5.69 -2.66 13.96
CA PHE A 39 5.99 -2.16 12.62
C PHE A 39 7.14 -1.15 12.60
N VAL A 40 7.28 -0.28 13.60
CA VAL A 40 8.45 0.62 13.75
C VAL A 40 9.74 -0.20 13.93
N GLU A 41 9.71 -1.30 14.68
CA GLU A 41 10.84 -2.21 14.78
C GLU A 41 11.15 -2.88 13.44
N LEU A 42 10.14 -3.32 12.71
CA LEU A 42 10.30 -3.86 11.35
C LEU A 42 10.92 -2.85 10.38
N ILE A 43 10.48 -1.58 10.42
CA ILE A 43 11.06 -0.48 9.63
C ILE A 43 12.54 -0.30 9.98
N SER A 44 12.86 -0.27 11.28
CA SER A 44 14.24 -0.08 11.74
C SER A 44 15.16 -1.25 11.36
N LEU A 45 14.65 -2.48 11.33
CA LEU A 45 15.37 -3.66 10.86
C LEU A 45 15.62 -3.60 9.36
N ARG A 46 14.64 -3.17 8.58
CA ARG A 46 14.79 -2.96 7.13
C ARG A 46 15.85 -1.91 6.81
N SER A 47 15.87 -0.79 7.53
CA SER A 47 16.85 0.28 7.31
C SER A 47 18.30 -0.11 7.63
N ARG A 48 18.51 -1.09 8.50
CA ARG A 48 19.84 -1.59 8.89
C ARG A 48 20.44 -2.64 7.95
N GLY A 49 19.76 -2.99 6.87
CA GLY A 49 20.27 -3.90 5.83
C GLY A 49 20.06 -5.39 6.13
N GLY A 50 18.92 -5.89 5.81
CA GLY A 50 18.54 -7.21 5.35
C GLY A 50 18.91 -8.50 6.11
N ALA A 51 20.08 -8.61 6.69
CA ALA A 51 20.53 -9.87 7.32
C ALA A 51 19.86 -10.16 8.67
N ALA A 52 19.35 -9.14 9.36
CA ALA A 52 18.68 -9.28 10.65
C ALA A 52 17.18 -9.66 10.53
N SER A 53 16.60 -9.62 9.34
CA SER A 53 15.15 -9.87 9.14
C SER A 53 14.78 -11.37 9.11
N THR A 54 15.73 -12.26 8.87
CA THR A 54 15.49 -13.72 8.76
C THR A 54 15.06 -14.40 10.07
N GLY A 55 15.16 -13.71 11.20
CA GLY A 55 14.70 -14.20 12.51
C GLY A 55 13.53 -13.42 13.11
N PHE A 56 12.98 -12.45 12.38
CA PHE A 56 11.91 -11.60 12.89
C PHE A 56 10.55 -12.30 12.75
N LYS A 57 10.11 -12.93 13.81
CA LYS A 57 8.83 -13.66 13.88
C LYS A 57 7.66 -12.69 13.96
N LEU A 58 7.31 -12.07 12.81
CA LEU A 58 6.36 -10.98 12.71
C LEU A 58 4.99 -11.35 13.30
N TYR A 59 4.43 -12.48 12.90
CA TYR A 59 3.09 -12.90 13.35
C TYR A 59 3.04 -13.21 14.86
N GLU A 60 4.10 -13.81 15.43
CA GLU A 60 4.18 -14.10 16.87
C GLU A 60 4.19 -12.78 17.67
N ARG A 61 4.93 -11.77 17.18
CA ARG A 61 4.97 -10.44 17.82
C ARG A 61 3.66 -9.69 17.69
N LEU A 62 2.98 -9.79 16.55
CA LEU A 62 1.66 -9.20 16.36
C LEU A 62 0.61 -9.89 17.24
N ALA A 63 0.68 -11.21 17.42
CA ALA A 63 -0.15 -11.93 18.36
C ALA A 63 0.05 -11.43 19.79
N ALA A 64 1.31 -11.29 20.23
CA ALA A 64 1.65 -10.77 21.56
C ALA A 64 1.19 -9.30 21.72
N ALA A 65 1.30 -8.48 20.68
CA ALA A 65 0.81 -7.11 20.67
C ALA A 65 -0.73 -7.05 20.80
N ALA A 66 -1.44 -7.96 20.13
CA ALA A 66 -2.89 -8.10 20.24
C ALA A 66 -3.34 -8.54 21.64
N GLU A 67 -2.58 -9.46 22.28
CA GLU A 67 -2.82 -9.87 23.67
C GLU A 67 -2.64 -8.71 24.64
N ALA A 68 -1.58 -7.91 24.46
CA ALA A 68 -1.29 -6.77 25.33
C ALA A 68 -2.26 -5.58 25.12
N GLY A 69 -2.79 -5.44 23.93
CA GLY A 69 -3.65 -4.31 23.54
C GLY A 69 -5.04 -4.31 24.17
N GLY A 70 -5.58 -5.46 24.57
CA GLY A 70 -6.81 -5.65 25.38
C GLY A 70 -8.08 -4.83 25.05
N ALA A 71 -8.04 -3.99 24.00
CA ALA A 71 -8.91 -2.85 23.78
C ALA A 71 -10.27 -3.19 23.12
N LEU A 72 -10.43 -4.37 22.58
CA LEU A 72 -11.70 -4.81 21.99
C LEU A 72 -12.45 -5.65 23.01
N GLY A 73 -13.55 -5.11 23.54
CA GLY A 73 -14.42 -5.82 24.49
C GLY A 73 -14.91 -7.17 23.96
N ASP A 74 -15.38 -8.01 24.85
CA ASP A 74 -16.18 -9.23 24.57
C ASP A 74 -15.56 -10.28 23.59
N GLY A 75 -14.38 -10.79 23.89
CA GLY A 75 -13.83 -11.95 23.15
C GLY A 75 -13.31 -11.66 21.76
N SER A 76 -13.45 -10.45 21.22
CA SER A 76 -12.92 -10.06 19.90
C SER A 76 -11.39 -10.04 19.90
N SER A 77 -10.77 -9.60 21.00
CA SER A 77 -9.31 -9.63 21.15
C SER A 77 -8.75 -11.04 21.09
N ALA A 78 -9.37 -12.01 21.77
CA ALA A 78 -8.95 -13.42 21.72
C ALA A 78 -9.04 -14.02 20.31
N LYS A 79 -10.07 -13.64 19.54
CA LYS A 79 -10.23 -14.07 18.14
C LYS A 79 -9.16 -13.47 17.24
N LEU A 80 -8.82 -12.17 17.40
CA LEU A 80 -7.71 -11.55 16.66
C LEU A 80 -6.37 -12.23 16.94
N VAL A 81 -6.09 -12.50 18.22
CA VAL A 81 -4.89 -13.25 18.62
C VAL A 81 -4.87 -14.62 17.94
N SER A 82 -6.01 -15.32 17.90
CA SER A 82 -6.14 -16.59 17.22
C SER A 82 -5.85 -16.48 15.72
N CYS A 83 -6.32 -15.41 15.04
CA CYS A 83 -6.03 -15.17 13.63
C CYS A 83 -4.52 -14.95 13.39
N TRP A 84 -3.84 -14.20 14.26
CA TRP A 84 -2.38 -14.03 14.19
C TRP A 84 -1.62 -15.32 14.42
N LYS A 85 -2.05 -16.15 15.37
CA LYS A 85 -1.47 -17.48 15.64
C LYS A 85 -1.69 -18.44 14.46
N LEU A 86 -2.86 -18.36 13.81
CA LEU A 86 -3.13 -19.11 12.58
C LEU A 86 -2.13 -18.74 11.49
N LEU A 87 -1.96 -17.46 11.20
CA LEU A 87 -1.00 -16.99 10.19
C LEU A 87 0.44 -17.37 10.55
N ALA A 88 0.82 -17.31 11.83
CA ALA A 88 2.12 -17.78 12.30
C ALA A 88 2.34 -19.26 11.99
N SER A 89 1.34 -20.09 12.23
CA SER A 89 1.40 -21.55 11.95
C SER A 89 1.49 -21.83 10.45
N MET A 90 0.69 -21.12 9.63
CA MET A 90 0.73 -21.25 8.17
C MET A 90 2.08 -20.80 7.59
N ALA A 91 2.61 -19.65 8.05
CA ALA A 91 3.91 -19.15 7.62
C ALA A 91 5.06 -20.08 8.04
N GLN A 92 5.00 -20.63 9.24
CA GLN A 92 6.01 -21.58 9.73
C GLN A 92 6.03 -22.87 8.90
N SER A 93 4.87 -23.42 8.59
CA SER A 93 4.75 -24.62 7.76
C SER A 93 5.20 -24.38 6.31
N GLY A 94 4.96 -23.18 5.78
CA GLY A 94 5.40 -22.76 4.44
C GLY A 94 6.79 -22.14 4.39
N ALA A 95 7.52 -22.02 5.49
CA ALA A 95 8.74 -21.20 5.60
C ALA A 95 9.84 -21.52 4.57
N SER A 96 9.97 -22.78 4.14
CA SER A 96 10.93 -23.21 3.11
C SER A 96 10.52 -22.76 1.70
N LEU A 97 9.23 -22.55 1.47
CA LEU A 97 8.62 -22.23 0.17
C LEU A 97 8.25 -20.74 0.06
N LEU A 98 7.88 -20.12 1.18
CA LEU A 98 7.62 -18.70 1.25
C LEU A 98 8.93 -17.92 0.96
N ARG A 99 8.87 -17.03 0.02
CA ARG A 99 9.94 -16.07 -0.21
C ARG A 99 9.45 -14.75 0.38
N PRO A 100 10.00 -14.33 1.54
CA PRO A 100 9.71 -13.00 2.04
C PRO A 100 9.93 -12.01 0.91
N ALA A 101 8.94 -11.18 0.64
CA ALA A 101 8.97 -10.24 -0.48
C ALA A 101 10.10 -9.21 -0.34
N PHE A 102 10.83 -9.23 0.78
CA PHE A 102 11.95 -8.37 1.06
C PHE A 102 13.28 -9.11 0.96
N ARG A 103 13.89 -9.11 -0.26
CA ARG A 103 15.33 -9.26 -0.41
C ARG A 103 15.91 -7.92 -0.87
N PRO A 104 17.03 -7.43 -0.29
CA PRO A 104 17.75 -6.28 -0.85
C PRO A 104 18.07 -6.57 -2.33
N GLY A 105 17.58 -5.76 -3.25
CA GLY A 105 17.71 -5.98 -4.69
C GLY A 105 16.54 -6.69 -5.38
N ALA A 106 15.57 -7.26 -4.66
CA ALA A 106 14.39 -7.89 -5.26
C ALA A 106 13.34 -6.89 -5.76
N LEU A 107 13.48 -5.61 -5.45
CA LEU A 107 12.64 -4.52 -5.98
C LEU A 107 12.70 -4.39 -7.51
N ALA A 108 13.78 -4.84 -8.13
CA ALA A 108 13.93 -4.88 -9.59
C ALA A 108 13.40 -6.18 -10.22
N ALA A 109 13.12 -7.22 -9.44
CA ALA A 109 12.70 -8.53 -9.90
C ALA A 109 11.23 -8.87 -9.54
N ALA A 110 10.44 -7.90 -9.07
CA ALA A 110 9.02 -8.08 -8.74
C ALA A 110 8.11 -8.20 -9.98
N GLU A 111 8.69 -8.41 -11.16
CA GLU A 111 7.94 -8.66 -12.41
C GLU A 111 7.51 -10.13 -12.61
N GLY A 112 7.84 -11.02 -11.68
CA GLY A 112 7.33 -12.38 -11.73
C GLY A 112 5.96 -12.47 -11.06
N PRO A 113 5.00 -13.23 -11.63
CA PRO A 113 3.74 -13.51 -10.93
C PRO A 113 4.08 -14.11 -9.57
N TYR A 114 3.52 -13.55 -8.50
CA TYR A 114 3.63 -14.10 -7.15
C TYR A 114 3.39 -15.60 -7.20
N GLN A 115 4.38 -16.39 -6.78
CA GLN A 115 4.27 -17.86 -6.71
C GLN A 115 3.37 -18.31 -5.54
N SER A 116 2.47 -17.45 -5.06
CA SER A 116 1.52 -17.74 -3.98
C SER A 116 0.56 -18.90 -4.29
N HIS A 117 0.63 -19.45 -5.49
CA HIS A 117 -0.28 -20.49 -5.94
C HIS A 117 0.40 -21.81 -6.31
N SER A 118 1.65 -22.06 -5.87
CA SER A 118 2.19 -23.41 -6.02
C SER A 118 1.41 -24.38 -5.13
N ILE A 119 1.05 -25.53 -5.68
CA ILE A 119 0.33 -26.61 -4.97
C ILE A 119 1.07 -26.99 -3.68
N GLU A 120 2.41 -27.00 -3.71
CA GLU A 120 3.23 -27.28 -2.55
C GLU A 120 3.07 -26.24 -1.42
N LEU A 121 3.08 -24.94 -1.75
CA LEU A 121 2.88 -23.88 -0.77
C LEU A 121 1.46 -23.91 -0.21
N GLN A 122 0.45 -24.10 -1.06
CA GLN A 122 -0.94 -24.24 -0.62
C GLN A 122 -1.10 -25.42 0.33
N GLY A 123 -0.49 -26.56 0.03
CA GLY A 123 -0.46 -27.73 0.90
C GLY A 123 0.23 -27.48 2.24
N ALA A 124 1.37 -26.82 2.23
CA ALA A 124 2.10 -26.45 3.44
C ALA A 124 1.30 -25.47 4.33
N MET A 125 0.63 -24.49 3.73
CA MET A 125 -0.25 -23.56 4.46
C MET A 125 -1.48 -24.28 5.04
N LEU A 126 -2.09 -25.23 4.31
CA LEU A 126 -3.17 -26.06 4.87
C LEU A 126 -2.69 -26.89 6.06
N GLU A 127 -1.48 -27.42 6.00
CA GLU A 127 -0.86 -28.15 7.13
C GLU A 127 -0.75 -27.26 8.37
N GLY A 128 -0.24 -26.02 8.21
CA GLY A 128 -0.19 -25.04 9.29
C GLY A 128 -1.58 -24.68 9.84
N ALA A 129 -2.58 -24.57 8.97
CA ALA A 129 -3.96 -24.34 9.37
C ALA A 129 -4.53 -25.51 10.20
N LEU A 130 -4.25 -26.75 9.81
CA LEU A 130 -4.64 -27.96 10.54
C LEU A 130 -3.93 -28.08 11.89
N GLN A 131 -2.64 -27.74 11.97
CA GLN A 131 -1.89 -27.68 13.23
C GLN A 131 -2.51 -26.66 14.20
N HIS A 132 -2.87 -25.47 13.70
CA HIS A 132 -3.53 -24.45 14.51
C HIS A 132 -4.89 -24.91 15.05
N LEU A 133 -5.73 -25.54 14.21
CA LEU A 133 -7.01 -26.12 14.65
C LEU A 133 -6.81 -27.29 15.63
N GLY A 134 -5.75 -28.08 15.47
CA GLY A 134 -5.36 -29.10 16.41
C GLY A 134 -5.04 -28.51 17.78
N GLN A 135 -4.20 -27.47 17.82
CA GLN A 135 -3.84 -26.80 19.07
C GLN A 135 -5.06 -26.17 19.75
N GLN A 136 -5.94 -25.50 18.99
CA GLN A 136 -7.19 -24.96 19.53
C GLN A 136 -8.06 -26.06 20.17
N HIS A 137 -8.12 -27.22 19.55
CA HIS A 137 -8.85 -28.37 20.09
C HIS A 137 -8.27 -28.84 21.43
N VAL A 138 -6.93 -28.92 21.52
CA VAL A 138 -6.25 -29.24 22.78
C VAL A 138 -6.54 -28.23 23.86
N ASP A 139 -6.42 -26.94 23.55
CA ASP A 139 -6.67 -25.84 24.50
C ASP A 139 -8.11 -25.85 24.99
N GLU A 140 -9.08 -26.16 24.13
CA GLU A 140 -10.50 -26.28 24.50
C GLU A 140 -10.73 -27.50 25.40
N MET A 141 -10.15 -28.64 25.08
CA MET A 141 -10.23 -29.83 25.94
C MET A 141 -9.66 -29.56 27.33
N GLN A 142 -8.49 -28.94 27.40
CA GLN A 142 -7.86 -28.57 28.67
C GLN A 142 -8.73 -27.63 29.49
N ARG A 143 -9.36 -26.64 28.85
CA ARG A 143 -10.33 -25.75 29.51
C ARG A 143 -11.53 -26.49 30.06
N ARG A 144 -12.13 -27.42 29.27
CA ARG A 144 -13.27 -28.25 29.72
C ARG A 144 -12.88 -29.13 30.89
N ILE A 145 -11.72 -29.78 30.84
CA ILE A 145 -11.19 -30.58 31.96
C ILE A 145 -11.07 -29.72 33.23
N LYS A 146 -10.42 -28.55 33.10
CA LYS A 146 -10.23 -27.65 34.24
C LYS A 146 -11.57 -27.19 34.83
N THR A 147 -12.51 -26.78 33.99
CA THR A 147 -13.85 -26.31 34.42
C THR A 147 -14.60 -27.43 35.14
N ALA A 148 -14.54 -28.65 34.65
CA ALA A 148 -15.20 -29.79 35.23
C ALA A 148 -14.53 -30.22 36.56
N LEU A 149 -13.19 -30.17 36.66
CA LEU A 149 -12.48 -30.40 37.93
C LEU A 149 -12.80 -29.34 38.98
N ASP A 150 -12.87 -28.08 38.58
CA ASP A 150 -13.24 -26.97 39.48
C ASP A 150 -14.74 -27.05 39.90
N GLY A 151 -15.61 -27.51 39.01
CA GLY A 151 -17.01 -27.82 39.33
C GLY A 151 -17.14 -28.96 40.34
N ALA A 152 -16.41 -30.06 40.15
CA ALA A 152 -16.39 -31.19 41.07
C ALA A 152 -15.83 -30.82 42.46
N ARG A 153 -14.88 -29.87 42.53
CA ARG A 153 -14.34 -29.39 43.81
C ARG A 153 -15.31 -28.49 44.57
N ARG A 154 -16.21 -27.77 43.87
CA ARG A 154 -17.17 -26.81 44.47
C ARG A 154 -18.50 -27.45 44.83
N GLY A 155 -18.94 -28.53 44.18
CA GLY A 155 -20.19 -29.21 44.35
C GLY A 155 -20.02 -30.58 44.99
N GLY A 156 -20.24 -30.65 46.31
CA GLY A 156 -20.44 -31.94 46.95
C GLY A 156 -21.64 -32.66 46.34
N GLY A 157 -21.42 -33.72 45.59
CA GLY A 157 -22.28 -34.83 45.24
C GLY A 157 -23.69 -34.51 44.78
N VAL A 158 -23.98 -34.85 43.61
CA VAL A 158 -25.12 -35.56 43.00
C VAL A 158 -25.14 -35.27 41.49
N GLY A 159 -24.96 -36.25 40.65
CA GLY A 159 -25.20 -36.15 39.22
C GLY A 159 -23.98 -36.47 38.30
N VAL A 160 -22.92 -37.08 38.80
CA VAL A 160 -21.65 -37.28 38.09
C VAL A 160 -21.56 -38.62 37.33
N GLU A 161 -22.55 -39.53 37.41
CA GLU A 161 -22.39 -40.86 36.82
C GLU A 161 -22.45 -40.90 35.30
N HIS A 162 -23.10 -39.92 34.62
CA HIS A 162 -23.08 -39.84 33.15
C HIS A 162 -21.91 -39.05 32.58
N ASP A 163 -21.40 -38.04 33.31
CA ASP A 163 -20.24 -37.25 32.90
C ASP A 163 -18.89 -37.86 33.24
N GLY A 164 -18.85 -38.81 34.17
CA GLY A 164 -17.60 -39.45 34.62
C GLY A 164 -16.85 -40.21 33.53
N ALA A 165 -17.58 -40.86 32.61
CA ALA A 165 -16.96 -41.57 31.49
C ALA A 165 -16.46 -40.58 30.42
N ALA A 166 -17.19 -39.50 30.17
CA ALA A 166 -16.74 -38.39 29.28
C ALA A 166 -15.54 -37.67 29.88
N MET A 167 -15.53 -37.45 31.20
CA MET A 167 -14.43 -36.86 31.93
C MET A 167 -13.18 -37.72 31.97
N ALA A 168 -13.31 -39.03 32.16
CA ALA A 168 -12.20 -39.97 32.09
C ALA A 168 -11.57 -40.02 30.69
N ARG A 169 -12.40 -39.94 29.62
CA ARG A 169 -11.94 -39.83 28.21
C ARG A 169 -11.15 -38.54 27.96
N ILE A 170 -11.67 -37.41 28.40
CA ILE A 170 -11.03 -36.10 28.25
C ILE A 170 -9.73 -36.01 29.07
N GLN A 171 -9.72 -36.57 30.28
CA GLN A 171 -8.53 -36.59 31.14
C GLN A 171 -7.42 -37.50 30.55
N ARG A 172 -7.78 -38.58 29.91
CA ARG A 172 -6.83 -39.48 29.21
C ARG A 172 -6.26 -38.81 27.95
N GLN A 173 -7.06 -38.04 27.20
CA GLN A 173 -6.56 -37.25 26.08
C GLN A 173 -5.60 -36.17 26.56
N GLY A 174 -5.92 -35.46 27.65
CA GLY A 174 -5.03 -34.47 28.28
C GLY A 174 -3.69 -35.10 28.73
N THR A 175 -3.71 -36.34 29.28
CA THR A 175 -2.50 -37.06 29.67
C THR A 175 -1.68 -37.54 28.48
N LEU A 176 -2.31 -37.93 27.36
CA LEU A 176 -1.60 -38.24 26.11
C LEU A 176 -0.82 -37.06 25.55
N HIS A 177 -1.30 -35.84 25.73
CA HIS A 177 -0.61 -34.65 25.31
C HIS A 177 0.38 -34.10 26.34
N ALA A 178 0.10 -34.26 27.65
CA ALA A 178 0.97 -33.75 28.73
C ALA A 178 2.23 -34.61 28.94
N GLU A 179 2.15 -35.89 28.66
CA GLU A 179 3.25 -36.85 28.90
C GLU A 179 3.97 -37.22 27.61
N ARG A 180 4.81 -36.34 27.10
CA ARG A 180 5.75 -36.68 26.01
C ARG A 180 6.72 -37.84 26.35
N THR A 181 6.74 -38.33 27.59
CA THR A 181 7.72 -39.30 28.11
C THR A 181 7.17 -40.34 29.10
N GLY A 182 5.86 -40.45 29.31
CA GLY A 182 5.28 -41.34 30.31
C GLY A 182 4.91 -42.74 29.74
N PRO A 183 4.81 -43.76 30.61
CA PRO A 183 4.44 -45.10 30.18
C PRO A 183 3.00 -45.11 29.67
N LEU A 184 2.86 -45.84 28.54
CA LEU A 184 1.60 -46.14 27.87
C LEU A 184 0.46 -46.42 28.85
N LEU A 185 -0.71 -45.85 28.57
CA LEU A 185 -1.97 -46.24 29.19
C LEU A 185 -2.05 -47.74 29.33
N ARG A 186 -1.95 -48.25 30.56
CA ARG A 186 -2.33 -49.62 30.88
C ARG A 186 -3.84 -49.68 30.79
N LEU A 187 -4.33 -50.13 29.64
CA LEU A 187 -5.73 -50.47 29.45
C LEU A 187 -6.06 -51.53 30.46
N GLY A 188 -6.92 -51.23 31.44
CA GLY A 188 -7.35 -52.19 32.43
C GLY A 188 -8.08 -53.35 31.77
N ALA A 189 -7.92 -54.56 32.27
CA ALA A 189 -8.38 -55.79 31.67
C ALA A 189 -9.92 -55.92 31.50
N ASN A 190 -10.71 -54.93 31.85
CA ASN A 190 -12.17 -55.00 31.84
C ASN A 190 -12.88 -53.79 31.14
N ASN A 191 -12.20 -52.92 30.45
CA ASN A 191 -12.83 -51.83 29.70
C ASN A 191 -12.55 -52.00 28.21
N GLU A 192 -13.61 -52.26 27.44
CA GLU A 192 -13.64 -52.10 26.00
C GLU A 192 -13.52 -50.58 25.72
N GLU A 193 -12.31 -50.02 25.77
CA GLU A 193 -12.09 -48.66 25.42
C GLU A 193 -12.16 -48.50 23.91
N PRO A 194 -12.89 -47.49 23.40
CA PRO A 194 -13.06 -47.25 21.97
C PRO A 194 -11.73 -46.77 21.38
N LEU A 195 -10.87 -47.69 21.03
CA LEU A 195 -9.53 -47.49 20.47
C LEU A 195 -9.54 -46.48 19.33
N TRP A 196 -10.46 -46.65 18.39
CA TRP A 196 -10.58 -45.78 17.23
C TRP A 196 -10.99 -44.36 17.60
N GLN A 197 -11.80 -44.19 18.65
CA GLN A 197 -12.15 -42.87 19.15
C GLN A 197 -10.93 -42.12 19.72
N VAL A 198 -10.09 -42.82 20.50
CA VAL A 198 -8.84 -42.23 21.04
C VAL A 198 -7.88 -41.90 19.90
N ALA A 199 -7.71 -42.77 18.93
CA ALA A 199 -6.87 -42.54 17.75
C ALA A 199 -7.38 -41.33 16.94
N TYR A 200 -8.71 -41.21 16.74
CA TYR A 200 -9.32 -40.07 16.07
C TYR A 200 -8.99 -38.76 16.76
N TYR A 201 -9.12 -38.69 18.08
CA TYR A 201 -8.82 -37.48 18.81
C TYR A 201 -7.33 -37.12 18.79
N CYS A 202 -6.42 -38.11 18.74
CA CYS A 202 -5.00 -37.86 18.51
C CYS A 202 -4.76 -37.24 17.13
N VAL A 203 -5.40 -37.76 16.08
CA VAL A 203 -5.34 -37.21 14.73
C VAL A 203 -5.96 -35.79 14.69
N ARG A 204 -7.12 -35.62 15.34
CA ARG A 204 -7.80 -34.32 15.43
C ARG A 204 -6.95 -33.26 16.13
N SER A 205 -6.18 -33.65 17.12
CA SER A 205 -5.23 -32.80 17.86
C SER A 205 -3.91 -32.60 17.13
N HIS A 206 -3.75 -33.16 15.94
CA HIS A 206 -2.53 -33.15 15.14
C HIS A 206 -1.32 -33.86 15.83
N ASP A 207 -1.58 -34.73 16.81
CA ASP A 207 -0.54 -35.61 17.43
C ASP A 207 -0.53 -36.98 16.78
N LEU A 208 0.03 -37.03 15.56
CA LEU A 208 0.12 -38.27 14.79
C LEU A 208 1.00 -39.33 15.49
N SER A 209 1.99 -38.84 16.25
CA SER A 209 2.84 -39.74 17.03
C SER A 209 2.08 -40.46 18.14
N ALA A 210 1.14 -39.76 18.79
CA ALA A 210 0.25 -40.39 19.77
C ALA A 210 -0.72 -41.36 19.10
N ALA A 211 -1.28 -41.03 17.93
CA ALA A 211 -2.13 -41.96 17.17
C ALA A 211 -1.39 -43.26 16.82
N ILE A 212 -0.14 -43.14 16.33
CA ILE A 212 0.71 -44.31 16.04
C ILE A 212 0.91 -45.15 17.30
N ARG A 213 1.26 -44.53 18.44
CA ARG A 213 1.45 -45.25 19.71
C ARG A 213 0.19 -45.99 20.14
N VAL A 214 -0.97 -45.35 20.05
CA VAL A 214 -2.26 -45.98 20.40
C VAL A 214 -2.53 -47.21 19.53
N LEU A 215 -2.39 -47.09 18.21
CA LEU A 215 -2.65 -48.16 17.27
C LEU A 215 -1.63 -49.30 17.39
N THR A 216 -0.35 -49.03 17.69
CA THR A 216 0.68 -50.05 17.82
C THR A 216 0.68 -50.76 19.17
N SER A 217 0.36 -50.07 20.28
CA SER A 217 0.35 -50.65 21.61
C SER A 217 -0.73 -51.73 21.78
N THR A 218 -1.85 -51.58 21.08
CA THR A 218 -2.97 -52.51 21.09
C THR A 218 -2.78 -53.67 20.13
N SER A 219 -1.88 -53.59 19.15
CA SER A 219 -1.54 -54.66 18.22
C SER A 219 -0.84 -55.87 18.91
N THR A 220 -0.47 -55.76 20.19
CA THR A 220 0.07 -56.86 20.98
C THR A 220 -1.03 -57.81 21.54
N SER A 221 -2.30 -57.45 21.40
CA SER A 221 -3.44 -58.28 21.73
C SER A 221 -3.81 -59.16 20.53
N GLU A 222 -4.04 -60.45 20.75
CA GLU A 222 -4.46 -61.39 19.67
C GLU A 222 -5.75 -60.99 18.95
N ALA A 223 -6.51 -60.02 19.50
CA ALA A 223 -7.80 -59.58 18.99
C ALA A 223 -7.76 -58.37 18.04
N PHE A 224 -6.64 -57.63 17.96
CA PHE A 224 -6.55 -56.43 17.12
C PHE A 224 -5.21 -56.35 16.37
N THR A 225 -5.30 -56.14 15.06
CA THR A 225 -4.14 -55.83 14.20
C THR A 225 -4.40 -54.46 13.54
N ALA A 226 -3.51 -53.49 13.79
CA ALA A 226 -3.61 -52.20 13.16
C ALA A 226 -3.50 -52.29 11.62
N PRO A 227 -4.31 -51.57 10.85
CA PRO A 227 -4.21 -51.56 9.39
C PRO A 227 -2.82 -51.09 8.94
N PRO A 228 -2.05 -51.94 8.23
CA PRO A 228 -0.63 -51.69 8.00
C PRO A 228 -0.39 -50.50 7.07
N ARG A 229 -1.27 -50.25 6.09
CA ARG A 229 -1.11 -49.14 5.14
C ARG A 229 -1.50 -47.80 5.79
N LEU A 230 -2.55 -47.78 6.61
CA LEU A 230 -2.91 -46.61 7.40
C LEU A 230 -1.78 -46.26 8.39
N LEU A 231 -1.20 -47.25 9.05
CA LEU A 231 -0.07 -47.05 9.97
C LEU A 231 1.16 -46.48 9.24
N ALA A 232 1.49 -47.00 8.04
CA ALA A 232 2.57 -46.49 7.21
C ALA A 232 2.33 -45.06 6.78
N LEU A 233 1.10 -44.71 6.41
CA LEU A 233 0.71 -43.32 6.07
C LEU A 233 0.88 -42.38 7.27
N LEU A 234 0.43 -42.78 8.46
CA LEU A 234 0.62 -41.99 9.69
C LEU A 234 2.10 -41.77 10.01
N GLN A 235 2.95 -42.80 9.84
CA GLN A 235 4.40 -42.70 10.05
C GLN A 235 5.07 -41.73 9.08
N LEU A 236 4.68 -41.73 7.79
CA LEU A 236 5.19 -40.82 6.79
C LEU A 236 4.76 -39.37 7.11
N LEU A 237 3.50 -39.17 7.43
CA LEU A 237 2.98 -37.82 7.81
C LEU A 237 3.63 -37.28 9.08
N ALA A 238 3.94 -38.14 10.06
CA ALA A 238 4.63 -37.71 11.29
C ALA A 238 6.12 -37.41 11.05
N GLY A 239 6.75 -38.04 10.06
CA GLY A 239 8.16 -37.84 9.73
C GLY A 239 8.45 -36.70 8.79
N SER A 240 7.61 -36.48 7.78
CA SER A 240 7.75 -35.42 6.80
C SER A 240 6.38 -35.01 6.24
N PRO A 241 5.88 -33.83 6.58
CA PRO A 241 4.56 -33.36 6.10
C PRO A 241 4.58 -32.86 4.66
N HIS A 242 5.75 -32.81 3.99
CA HIS A 242 5.87 -32.28 2.64
C HIS A 242 5.41 -33.28 1.58
N ALA A 243 4.84 -32.77 0.50
CA ALA A 243 4.42 -33.55 -0.64
C ALA A 243 5.62 -34.32 -1.22
N SER A 244 5.55 -35.64 -1.15
CA SER A 244 6.52 -36.51 -1.78
C SER A 244 5.78 -37.60 -2.57
N TYR A 245 6.46 -38.16 -3.55
CA TYR A 245 5.90 -39.30 -4.31
C TYR A 245 5.50 -40.45 -3.39
N GLU A 246 6.31 -40.73 -2.36
CA GLU A 246 6.05 -41.80 -1.37
C GLU A 246 4.77 -41.49 -0.57
N LEU A 247 4.55 -40.23 -0.18
CA LEU A 247 3.34 -39.86 0.55
C LEU A 247 2.08 -40.02 -0.32
N VAL A 248 2.12 -39.62 -1.59
CA VAL A 248 1.00 -39.82 -2.53
C VAL A 248 0.68 -41.32 -2.71
N GLN A 249 1.72 -42.18 -2.83
CA GLN A 249 1.52 -43.61 -2.93
C GLN A 249 0.95 -44.23 -1.64
N ALA A 250 1.39 -43.73 -0.47
CA ALA A 250 0.86 -44.18 0.83
C ALA A 250 -0.62 -43.74 1.02
N VAL A 251 -1.00 -42.56 0.58
CA VAL A 251 -2.40 -42.07 0.57
C VAL A 251 -3.27 -43.03 -0.27
N ARG A 252 -2.84 -43.32 -1.50
CA ARG A 252 -3.58 -44.22 -2.41
C ARG A 252 -3.68 -45.63 -1.81
N ALA A 253 -2.57 -46.16 -1.27
CA ALA A 253 -2.55 -47.48 -0.65
C ALA A 253 -3.50 -47.57 0.57
N ALA A 254 -3.57 -46.53 1.40
CA ALA A 254 -4.50 -46.47 2.52
C ALA A 254 -5.96 -46.35 2.04
N ALA A 255 -6.24 -45.59 0.97
CA ALA A 255 -7.56 -45.57 0.36
C ALA A 255 -7.99 -46.95 -0.20
N ASP A 256 -7.09 -47.68 -0.85
CA ASP A 256 -7.34 -49.07 -1.31
C ASP A 256 -7.60 -50.01 -0.14
N GLU A 257 -6.83 -49.87 0.97
CA GLU A 257 -7.06 -50.63 2.19
C GLU A 257 -8.45 -50.42 2.77
N TYR A 258 -8.94 -49.19 2.80
CA TYR A 258 -10.30 -48.86 3.23
C TYR A 258 -11.38 -49.61 2.41
N TRP A 259 -11.24 -49.62 1.09
CA TRP A 259 -12.19 -50.33 0.21
C TRP A 259 -12.17 -51.84 0.37
N VAL A 260 -11.01 -52.43 0.71
CA VAL A 260 -10.88 -53.87 0.97
C VAL A 260 -11.42 -54.21 2.36
N ALA A 261 -11.01 -53.42 3.38
CA ALA A 261 -11.36 -53.73 4.78
C ALA A 261 -12.82 -53.40 5.12
N ARG A 262 -13.39 -52.35 4.47
CA ARG A 262 -14.73 -51.84 4.75
C ARG A 262 -14.99 -51.67 6.25
N PRO A 263 -14.25 -50.79 6.92
CA PRO A 263 -14.34 -50.65 8.36
C PRO A 263 -15.76 -50.32 8.81
N GLN A 264 -16.20 -50.91 9.92
CA GLN A 264 -17.54 -50.69 10.48
C GLN A 264 -17.55 -49.61 11.56
N ASP A 265 -16.40 -49.37 12.18
CA ASP A 265 -16.28 -48.31 13.19
C ASP A 265 -16.28 -46.93 12.53
N LYS A 266 -17.13 -46.05 13.03
CA LYS A 266 -17.30 -44.72 12.46
C LYS A 266 -16.09 -43.80 12.69
N TYR A 267 -15.37 -43.93 13.79
CA TYR A 267 -14.14 -43.22 14.04
C TYR A 267 -12.98 -43.68 13.15
N GLU A 268 -12.92 -44.99 12.88
CA GLU A 268 -11.99 -45.54 11.89
C GLU A 268 -12.27 -44.99 10.50
N GLN A 269 -13.56 -45.00 10.06
CA GLN A 269 -13.96 -44.39 8.80
C GLN A 269 -13.59 -42.88 8.75
N ALA A 270 -13.78 -42.16 9.84
CA ALA A 270 -13.43 -40.74 9.92
C ALA A 270 -11.92 -40.51 9.83
N ILE A 271 -11.09 -41.36 10.42
CA ILE A 271 -9.62 -41.31 10.29
C ILE A 271 -9.21 -41.51 8.82
N TYR A 272 -9.74 -42.53 8.14
CA TYR A 272 -9.48 -42.72 6.71
C TYR A 272 -9.94 -41.55 5.88
N SER A 273 -11.12 -40.98 6.18
CA SER A 273 -11.65 -39.80 5.46
C SER A 273 -10.69 -38.63 5.50
N VAL A 274 -10.07 -38.33 6.64
CA VAL A 274 -9.18 -37.15 6.79
C VAL A 274 -7.74 -37.39 6.37
N LEU A 275 -7.29 -38.68 6.30
CA LEU A 275 -5.90 -39.02 5.95
C LEU A 275 -5.74 -39.55 4.52
N ALA A 276 -6.76 -40.23 3.97
CA ALA A 276 -6.69 -40.85 2.65
C ALA A 276 -7.84 -40.46 1.71
N ALA A 277 -8.88 -39.80 2.23
CA ALA A 277 -10.05 -39.35 1.48
C ALA A 277 -10.63 -40.37 0.48
N PRO A 278 -10.90 -41.64 0.86
CA PRO A 278 -11.45 -42.64 -0.06
C PRO A 278 -12.82 -42.23 -0.61
N GLU A 279 -13.59 -41.49 0.16
CA GLU A 279 -14.89 -40.94 -0.17
C GLU A 279 -14.93 -39.45 0.16
N PRO A 280 -14.33 -38.56 -0.69
CA PRO A 280 -14.10 -37.16 -0.34
C PRO A 280 -15.40 -36.33 -0.13
N ASN A 281 -16.52 -36.80 -0.65
CA ASN A 281 -17.81 -36.13 -0.53
C ASN A 281 -18.63 -36.54 0.70
N THR A 282 -18.17 -37.54 1.47
CA THR A 282 -18.87 -37.97 2.68
C THR A 282 -18.82 -36.88 3.75
N PRO A 283 -19.96 -36.35 4.19
CA PRO A 283 -19.97 -35.29 5.19
C PRO A 283 -19.70 -35.86 6.59
N LEU A 284 -18.98 -35.12 7.42
CA LEU A 284 -18.66 -35.52 8.79
C LEU A 284 -19.89 -35.88 9.62
N LYS A 285 -21.04 -35.24 9.37
CA LYS A 285 -22.31 -35.51 10.06
C LYS A 285 -22.82 -36.94 9.86
N ASP A 286 -22.47 -37.58 8.76
CA ASP A 286 -22.89 -38.95 8.46
C ASP A 286 -21.96 -40.00 9.15
N LEU A 287 -20.73 -39.61 9.45
CA LEU A 287 -19.75 -40.36 10.19
C LEU A 287 -19.89 -40.17 11.70
N LEU A 288 -19.78 -38.90 12.13
CA LEU A 288 -19.73 -38.46 13.53
C LEU A 288 -20.69 -37.29 13.75
N PRO A 289 -22.01 -37.53 13.90
CA PRO A 289 -23.01 -36.42 14.00
C PRO A 289 -22.74 -35.53 15.20
N ASP A 290 -22.32 -36.02 16.34
CA ASP A 290 -22.05 -35.25 17.54
C ASP A 290 -20.84 -34.33 17.37
N GLU A 291 -19.80 -34.82 16.70
CA GLU A 291 -18.61 -34.00 16.39
C GLU A 291 -18.88 -32.95 15.32
N ALA A 292 -19.76 -33.25 14.36
CA ALA A 292 -20.09 -32.37 13.26
C ALA A 292 -20.90 -31.13 13.69
N ASN A 293 -21.48 -31.14 14.89
CA ASN A 293 -22.19 -29.99 15.45
C ASN A 293 -21.25 -28.82 15.82
N LEU A 294 -19.95 -29.09 15.99
CA LEU A 294 -18.95 -28.06 16.23
C LEU A 294 -18.38 -27.59 14.89
N PHE A 295 -18.48 -26.26 14.66
CA PHE A 295 -18.00 -25.64 13.42
C PHE A 295 -16.51 -25.93 13.17
N GLU A 296 -15.69 -25.87 14.20
CA GLU A 296 -14.23 -26.12 14.12
C GLU A 296 -13.91 -27.55 13.68
N ASN A 297 -14.73 -28.55 14.09
CA ASN A 297 -14.54 -29.95 13.66
C ASN A 297 -14.97 -30.13 12.20
N TRP A 298 -16.08 -29.50 11.80
CA TRP A 298 -16.51 -29.52 10.40
C TRP A 298 -15.46 -28.86 9.50
N LEU A 299 -14.93 -27.68 9.89
CA LEU A 299 -13.90 -26.97 9.13
C LEU A 299 -12.61 -27.81 9.05
N TRP A 300 -12.15 -28.34 10.18
CA TRP A 300 -10.98 -29.21 10.22
C TRP A 300 -11.11 -30.42 9.28
N HIS A 301 -12.27 -31.09 9.29
CA HIS A 301 -12.54 -32.22 8.39
C HIS A 301 -12.45 -31.77 6.92
N LYS A 302 -13.08 -30.67 6.56
CA LYS A 302 -13.05 -30.13 5.19
C LYS A 302 -11.64 -29.77 4.74
N LEU A 303 -10.87 -29.10 5.58
CA LEU A 303 -9.48 -28.74 5.28
C LEU A 303 -8.60 -30.00 5.14
N SER A 304 -8.79 -31.01 6.00
CA SER A 304 -8.04 -32.28 5.94
C SER A 304 -8.31 -33.02 4.63
N VAL A 305 -9.58 -33.16 4.23
CA VAL A 305 -9.95 -33.77 2.95
C VAL A 305 -9.36 -32.99 1.79
N THR A 306 -9.50 -31.66 1.80
CA THR A 306 -8.93 -30.80 0.74
C THR A 306 -7.42 -30.94 0.63
N ARG A 307 -6.70 -31.04 1.78
CA ARG A 307 -5.26 -31.27 1.80
C ARG A 307 -4.87 -32.58 1.12
N VAL A 308 -5.60 -33.67 1.39
CA VAL A 308 -5.34 -34.98 0.76
C VAL A 308 -5.58 -34.91 -0.74
N LEU A 309 -6.67 -34.29 -1.16
CA LEU A 309 -6.98 -34.14 -2.59
C LEU A 309 -5.90 -33.28 -3.29
N LEU A 310 -5.48 -32.20 -2.66
CA LEU A 310 -4.41 -31.33 -3.16
C LEU A 310 -3.08 -32.08 -3.33
N LEU A 311 -2.71 -32.97 -2.40
CA LEU A 311 -1.51 -33.81 -2.51
C LEU A 311 -1.60 -34.79 -3.71
N CYS A 312 -2.80 -35.15 -4.12
CA CYS A 312 -3.02 -36.09 -5.24
C CYS A 312 -3.15 -35.35 -6.60
N GLU A 313 -3.19 -34.03 -6.63
CA GLU A 313 -3.19 -33.25 -7.86
C GLU A 313 -1.82 -33.29 -8.54
N ASP A 314 -1.80 -33.14 -9.88
CA ASP A 314 -0.56 -33.09 -10.65
C ASP A 314 0.16 -31.76 -10.40
N PRO A 315 1.38 -31.76 -9.82
CA PRO A 315 2.13 -30.54 -9.54
C PRO A 315 2.53 -29.74 -10.82
N ASN A 316 2.43 -30.36 -12.00
CA ASN A 316 2.74 -29.70 -13.27
C ASN A 316 1.54 -28.95 -13.89
N LEU A 317 0.35 -29.06 -13.31
CA LEU A 317 -0.79 -28.25 -13.74
C LEU A 317 -0.54 -26.78 -13.40
N SER A 318 -0.40 -25.98 -14.43
CA SER A 318 -0.29 -24.53 -14.32
C SER A 318 -1.67 -23.94 -14.02
N GLY A 319 -1.92 -23.62 -12.75
CA GLY A 319 -3.18 -22.99 -12.33
C GLY A 319 -3.49 -23.18 -10.85
N PRO A 320 -4.55 -22.55 -10.34
CA PRO A 320 -5.01 -22.79 -8.99
C PRO A 320 -5.50 -24.22 -8.84
N SER A 321 -5.23 -24.83 -7.67
CA SER A 321 -5.73 -26.16 -7.32
C SER A 321 -7.25 -26.24 -7.44
N SER A 322 -7.76 -27.29 -8.08
CA SER A 322 -9.20 -27.51 -8.22
C SER A 322 -9.84 -27.79 -6.86
N SER A 323 -9.20 -28.60 -6.03
CA SER A 323 -9.72 -28.98 -4.71
C SER A 323 -9.80 -27.82 -3.73
N LEU A 324 -8.77 -26.95 -3.70
CA LEU A 324 -8.79 -25.76 -2.87
C LEU A 324 -9.79 -24.73 -3.41
N SER A 325 -9.88 -24.57 -4.73
CA SER A 325 -10.84 -23.66 -5.36
C SER A 325 -12.30 -24.06 -5.10
N GLU A 326 -12.60 -25.39 -5.09
CA GLU A 326 -13.93 -25.89 -4.69
C GLU A 326 -14.26 -25.56 -3.24
N LEU A 327 -13.31 -25.73 -2.32
CA LEU A 327 -13.50 -25.35 -0.92
C LEU A 327 -13.71 -23.83 -0.77
N GLN A 328 -12.93 -23.02 -1.48
CA GLN A 328 -13.06 -21.56 -1.49
C GLN A 328 -14.44 -21.12 -2.00
N THR A 329 -14.91 -21.70 -3.09
CA THR A 329 -16.25 -21.48 -3.65
C THR A 329 -17.34 -21.90 -2.65
N LEU A 330 -17.18 -23.04 -2.00
CA LEU A 330 -18.12 -23.51 -0.98
C LEU A 330 -18.24 -22.49 0.18
N LEU A 331 -17.10 -22.01 0.69
CA LEU A 331 -17.07 -21.15 1.87
C LEU A 331 -17.49 -19.72 1.56
N TYR A 332 -17.09 -19.17 0.41
CA TYR A 332 -17.33 -17.79 0.04
C TYR A 332 -18.64 -17.59 -0.73
N ASP A 333 -18.85 -18.36 -1.82
CA ASP A 333 -19.97 -18.12 -2.73
C ASP A 333 -21.25 -18.82 -2.26
N ARG A 334 -21.16 -20.05 -1.72
CA ARG A 334 -22.35 -20.82 -1.31
C ARG A 334 -22.79 -20.51 0.12
N HIS A 335 -21.86 -20.49 1.07
CA HIS A 335 -22.18 -20.14 2.45
C HIS A 335 -22.17 -18.64 2.64
N GLY A 336 -21.07 -17.97 2.34
CA GLY A 336 -20.93 -16.52 2.41
C GLY A 336 -21.02 -15.94 3.81
N GLU A 337 -20.93 -14.63 3.91
CA GLU A 337 -20.98 -13.89 5.18
C GLU A 337 -22.25 -14.19 5.99
N ALA A 338 -23.40 -14.23 5.30
CA ALA A 338 -24.70 -14.40 5.97
C ALA A 338 -24.82 -15.71 6.76
N HIS A 339 -24.16 -16.78 6.31
CA HIS A 339 -24.12 -18.06 7.01
C HIS A 339 -23.31 -18.00 8.30
N PHE A 340 -22.18 -17.26 8.30
CA PHE A 340 -21.29 -17.16 9.45
C PHE A 340 -21.62 -15.99 10.38
N ALA A 341 -22.37 -14.98 9.91
CA ALA A 341 -22.80 -13.83 10.70
C ALA A 341 -24.09 -14.05 11.48
N THR A 342 -24.84 -15.13 11.20
CA THR A 342 -26.09 -15.46 11.90
C THR A 342 -25.81 -15.69 13.38
N GLN A 343 -26.54 -14.96 14.26
CA GLN A 343 -26.54 -15.07 15.72
C GLN A 343 -25.41 -14.33 16.47
N ARG A 344 -25.28 -13.00 16.30
CA ARG A 344 -24.37 -12.15 17.11
C ARG A 344 -22.89 -12.56 17.06
N GLN A 345 -22.48 -13.29 16.03
CA GLN A 345 -21.07 -13.66 15.87
C GLN A 345 -20.29 -12.48 15.31
N SER A 346 -19.12 -12.24 15.89
CA SER A 346 -18.19 -11.21 15.45
C SER A 346 -17.78 -11.43 13.99
N PRO A 347 -17.61 -10.36 13.18
CA PRO A 347 -17.10 -10.47 11.80
C PRO A 347 -15.77 -11.25 11.71
N LEU A 348 -15.05 -11.37 12.83
CA LEU A 348 -13.81 -12.14 12.94
C LEU A 348 -13.98 -13.65 12.69
N LEU A 349 -15.21 -14.20 12.82
CA LEU A 349 -15.42 -15.60 12.48
C LEU A 349 -15.30 -15.82 10.96
N PHE A 350 -16.04 -15.05 10.17
CA PHE A 350 -15.96 -15.19 8.71
C PHE A 350 -14.56 -14.81 8.19
N PHE A 351 -13.95 -13.76 8.77
CA PHE A 351 -12.55 -13.44 8.51
C PHE A 351 -11.62 -14.63 8.74
N SER A 352 -11.74 -15.33 9.87
CA SER A 352 -10.91 -16.51 10.15
C SER A 352 -11.16 -17.65 9.14
N VAL A 353 -12.41 -17.85 8.73
CA VAL A 353 -12.76 -18.87 7.70
C VAL A 353 -12.07 -18.57 6.37
N LEU A 354 -12.04 -17.29 5.97
CA LEU A 354 -11.34 -16.87 4.76
C LEU A 354 -9.83 -17.06 4.88
N LEU A 355 -9.24 -16.80 6.05
CA LEU A 355 -7.82 -17.08 6.31
C LEU A 355 -7.52 -18.59 6.21
N TYR A 356 -8.32 -19.44 6.86
CA TYR A 356 -8.17 -20.92 6.81
C TYR A 356 -8.22 -21.45 5.38
N SER A 357 -9.04 -20.86 4.53
CA SER A 357 -9.18 -21.24 3.12
C SER A 357 -8.23 -20.49 2.18
N GLN A 358 -7.24 -19.77 2.71
CA GLN A 358 -6.24 -19.02 1.94
C GLN A 358 -6.83 -17.96 0.98
N GLN A 359 -7.97 -17.39 1.32
CA GLN A 359 -8.59 -16.28 0.59
C GLN A 359 -8.16 -14.95 1.21
N PHE A 360 -6.86 -14.67 1.23
CA PHE A 360 -6.27 -13.56 2.01
C PHE A 360 -6.76 -12.18 1.54
N GLU A 361 -6.85 -11.96 0.23
CA GLU A 361 -7.32 -10.69 -0.36
C GLU A 361 -8.77 -10.41 0.04
N ARG A 362 -9.62 -11.43 -0.06
CA ARG A 362 -11.03 -11.35 0.34
C ARG A 362 -11.18 -11.18 1.85
N ALA A 363 -10.35 -11.86 2.64
CA ALA A 363 -10.32 -11.72 4.09
C ALA A 363 -10.01 -10.28 4.50
N VAL A 364 -8.94 -9.70 3.98
CA VAL A 364 -8.53 -8.33 4.27
C VAL A 364 -9.60 -7.33 3.83
N SER A 365 -10.15 -7.47 2.62
CA SER A 365 -11.20 -6.58 2.11
C SER A 365 -12.47 -6.66 2.96
N PHE A 366 -12.86 -7.86 3.37
CA PHE A 366 -14.00 -8.07 4.25
C PHE A 366 -13.80 -7.40 5.62
N LEU A 367 -12.62 -7.60 6.23
CA LEU A 367 -12.31 -7.00 7.53
C LEU A 367 -12.26 -5.47 7.45
N TYR A 368 -11.70 -4.93 6.35
CA TYR A 368 -11.62 -3.50 6.10
C TYR A 368 -13.00 -2.83 5.94
N ALA A 369 -13.99 -3.56 5.43
CA ALA A 369 -15.36 -3.06 5.31
C ALA A 369 -16.03 -2.80 6.67
N ALA A 370 -15.50 -3.37 7.76
CA ALA A 370 -15.93 -3.09 9.12
C ALA A 370 -15.14 -1.90 9.71
N PRO A 371 -15.73 -0.69 9.87
CA PRO A 371 -14.98 0.52 10.25
C PRO A 371 -14.23 0.40 11.58
N ALA A 372 -14.73 -0.42 12.51
CA ALA A 372 -14.08 -0.67 13.79
C ALA A 372 -12.81 -1.54 13.69
N LEU A 373 -12.62 -2.25 12.56
CA LEU A 373 -11.54 -3.21 12.32
C LEU A 373 -10.68 -2.84 11.10
N ALA A 374 -10.85 -1.64 10.54
CA ALA A 374 -10.13 -1.19 9.36
C ALA A 374 -8.61 -1.05 9.62
N ASP A 375 -8.22 -0.62 10.82
CA ASP A 375 -6.81 -0.56 11.23
C ASP A 375 -6.20 -1.95 11.30
N GLU A 376 -6.91 -2.91 11.90
CA GLU A 376 -6.50 -4.31 11.96
C GLU A 376 -6.35 -4.91 10.57
N ALA A 377 -7.30 -4.63 9.67
CA ALA A 377 -7.23 -5.09 8.28
C ALA A 377 -5.96 -4.58 7.57
N MET A 378 -5.58 -3.32 7.80
CA MET A 378 -4.34 -2.76 7.28
C MET A 378 -3.11 -3.49 7.83
N HIS A 379 -3.08 -3.79 9.12
CA HIS A 379 -1.98 -4.53 9.74
C HIS A 379 -1.87 -5.96 9.21
N PHE A 380 -3.02 -6.66 9.06
CA PHE A 380 -3.05 -7.98 8.42
C PHE A 380 -2.54 -7.94 6.98
N ALA A 381 -2.97 -6.96 6.19
CA ALA A 381 -2.53 -6.80 4.80
C ALA A 381 -1.02 -6.60 4.69
N LEU A 382 -0.45 -5.71 5.52
CA LEU A 382 0.99 -5.46 5.53
C LEU A 382 1.80 -6.69 5.96
N ALA A 383 1.32 -7.42 6.96
CA ALA A 383 1.98 -8.63 7.43
C ALA A 383 1.92 -9.75 6.37
N LEU A 384 0.76 -9.96 5.74
CA LEU A 384 0.59 -10.92 4.65
C LEU A 384 1.44 -10.55 3.42
N GLN A 385 1.51 -9.26 3.06
CA GLN A 385 2.38 -8.79 1.99
C GLN A 385 3.86 -9.02 2.33
N HIS A 386 4.27 -8.75 3.58
CA HIS A 386 5.65 -8.94 4.01
C HIS A 386 6.11 -10.39 3.85
N GLU A 387 5.26 -11.35 4.19
CA GLU A 387 5.55 -12.78 4.06
C GLU A 387 5.32 -13.32 2.64
N GLY A 388 4.83 -12.50 1.71
CA GLY A 388 4.58 -12.91 0.33
C GLY A 388 3.32 -13.76 0.14
N MET A 389 2.36 -13.67 1.06
CA MET A 389 1.09 -14.41 1.01
C MET A 389 -0.04 -13.62 0.33
N LEU A 390 0.15 -12.31 0.05
CA LEU A 390 -0.89 -11.44 -0.47
C LEU A 390 -0.60 -11.03 -1.90
N SER A 391 -1.56 -11.18 -2.80
CA SER A 391 -1.50 -10.70 -4.17
C SER A 391 -1.96 -9.25 -4.23
N CYS A 392 -1.05 -8.33 -4.59
CA CYS A 392 -1.35 -6.91 -4.68
C CYS A 392 -1.30 -6.41 -6.11
N CYS A 393 -2.14 -5.41 -6.42
CA CYS A 393 -2.05 -4.65 -7.66
C CYS A 393 -1.19 -3.40 -7.43
N ALA A 394 -0.29 -3.09 -8.38
CA ALA A 394 0.59 -1.93 -8.31
C ALA A 394 -0.12 -0.60 -8.55
N SER A 395 -1.31 -0.61 -9.19
CA SER A 395 -2.03 0.61 -9.53
C SER A 395 -2.66 1.26 -8.29
N SER A 396 -2.38 2.55 -8.10
CA SER A 396 -3.16 3.40 -7.21
C SER A 396 -4.49 3.71 -7.91
N GLY A 397 -5.54 2.96 -7.59
CA GLY A 397 -6.88 3.25 -8.07
C GLY A 397 -7.41 4.57 -7.48
N ALA A 398 -8.36 5.19 -8.18
CA ALA A 398 -9.09 6.34 -7.67
C ALA A 398 -9.74 6.03 -6.30
N SER A 399 -9.98 7.07 -5.50
CA SER A 399 -10.49 6.94 -4.11
C SER A 399 -11.73 6.05 -3.98
N ASP A 400 -12.55 5.91 -5.03
CA ASP A 400 -13.83 5.21 -4.99
C ASP A 400 -13.82 3.81 -5.64
N CYS A 401 -12.63 3.33 -6.08
CA CYS A 401 -12.52 1.98 -6.65
C CYS A 401 -12.73 0.90 -5.59
N PRO A 402 -13.33 -0.26 -5.95
CA PRO A 402 -13.38 -1.41 -5.07
C PRO A 402 -11.95 -1.85 -4.72
N LEU A 403 -11.76 -2.34 -3.49
CA LEU A 403 -10.43 -2.75 -3.00
C LEU A 403 -9.91 -4.02 -3.66
N ILE A 404 -10.78 -4.84 -4.22
CA ILE A 404 -10.43 -6.07 -4.91
C ILE A 404 -10.63 -5.88 -6.40
N VAL A 405 -9.63 -6.28 -7.17
CA VAL A 405 -9.73 -6.44 -8.61
C VAL A 405 -9.93 -7.92 -8.87
N ASP A 406 -11.17 -8.31 -9.16
CA ASP A 406 -11.52 -9.66 -9.61
C ASP A 406 -11.37 -9.72 -11.14
N ASP A 407 -10.39 -10.46 -11.61
CA ASP A 407 -10.29 -10.85 -13.00
C ASP A 407 -10.90 -12.26 -13.13
N ALA A 408 -11.87 -12.44 -14.02
CA ALA A 408 -12.55 -13.73 -14.21
C ALA A 408 -11.60 -14.91 -14.55
N LYS A 409 -10.34 -14.63 -14.88
CA LYS A 409 -9.31 -15.59 -15.27
C LYS A 409 -8.11 -15.62 -14.32
N ALA A 410 -8.02 -14.73 -13.34
CA ALA A 410 -6.90 -14.62 -12.44
C ALA A 410 -7.37 -14.57 -10.97
N ALA A 411 -6.47 -14.93 -10.03
CA ALA A 411 -6.75 -14.77 -8.61
C ALA A 411 -7.05 -13.29 -8.27
N PRO A 412 -7.92 -13.03 -7.29
CA PRO A 412 -8.24 -11.67 -6.85
C PRO A 412 -6.98 -10.95 -6.38
N LYS A 413 -6.87 -9.65 -6.69
CA LYS A 413 -5.75 -8.80 -6.27
C LYS A 413 -6.24 -7.67 -5.41
N LEU A 414 -5.52 -7.37 -4.33
CA LEU A 414 -5.85 -6.28 -3.42
C LEU A 414 -5.19 -4.97 -3.88
N LEU A 415 -5.95 -3.87 -3.89
CA LEU A 415 -5.44 -2.51 -4.08
C LEU A 415 -4.92 -1.96 -2.75
N LEU A 416 -3.80 -2.54 -2.26
CA LEU A 416 -3.26 -2.23 -0.94
C LEU A 416 -2.85 -0.77 -0.79
N ALA A 417 -2.26 -0.16 -1.82
CA ALA A 417 -1.88 1.26 -1.79
C ALA A 417 -3.10 2.17 -1.58
N SER A 418 -4.23 1.88 -2.26
CA SER A 418 -5.47 2.63 -2.10
C SER A 418 -6.10 2.43 -0.72
N MET A 419 -6.06 1.21 -0.19
CA MET A 419 -6.52 0.90 1.16
C MET A 419 -5.70 1.66 2.21
N MET A 420 -4.38 1.60 2.10
CA MET A 420 -3.47 2.33 2.98
C MET A 420 -3.68 3.84 2.90
N PHE A 421 -3.81 4.38 1.69
CA PHE A 421 -4.07 5.80 1.51
C PHE A 421 -5.35 6.25 2.23
N ARG A 422 -6.44 5.51 2.06
CA ARG A 422 -7.71 5.82 2.73
C ARG A 422 -7.53 5.81 4.25
N GLN A 423 -6.91 4.77 4.80
CA GLN A 423 -6.74 4.60 6.24
C GLN A 423 -5.78 5.64 6.82
N LEU A 424 -4.59 5.80 6.22
CA LEU A 424 -3.58 6.74 6.71
C LEU A 424 -4.02 8.20 6.58
N SER A 425 -4.89 8.53 5.62
CA SER A 425 -5.46 9.88 5.46
C SER A 425 -6.26 10.35 6.67
N HIS A 426 -6.80 9.44 7.47
CA HIS A 426 -7.59 9.80 8.66
C HIS A 426 -6.74 10.32 9.80
N TRP A 427 -5.49 9.94 9.91
CA TRP A 427 -4.62 10.30 11.04
C TRP A 427 -3.26 10.90 10.66
N VAL A 428 -2.98 11.06 9.36
CA VAL A 428 -1.72 11.66 8.88
C VAL A 428 -1.51 13.09 9.38
N GLY A 429 -2.57 13.83 9.70
CA GLY A 429 -2.49 15.16 10.29
C GLY A 429 -1.91 15.16 11.71
N GLU A 430 -2.15 14.09 12.48
CA GLU A 430 -1.68 13.94 13.86
C GLU A 430 -0.29 13.31 13.94
N ASP A 431 -0.04 12.24 13.14
CA ASP A 431 1.26 11.55 13.08
C ASP A 431 1.71 11.30 11.63
N PRO A 432 2.23 12.33 10.94
CA PRO A 432 2.73 12.16 9.58
C PRO A 432 3.97 11.25 9.49
N LYS A 433 4.80 11.17 10.55
CA LYS A 433 5.98 10.30 10.58
C LYS A 433 5.59 8.84 10.64
N GLY A 434 4.65 8.49 11.49
CA GLY A 434 4.08 7.16 11.57
C GLY A 434 3.44 6.74 10.25
N ALA A 435 2.62 7.62 9.62
CA ALA A 435 2.00 7.36 8.34
C ALA A 435 3.03 7.05 7.24
N LEU A 436 4.09 7.85 7.14
CA LEU A 436 5.17 7.60 6.17
C LEU A 436 5.97 6.32 6.51
N GLY A 437 6.11 5.99 7.78
CA GLY A 437 6.66 4.72 8.22
C GLY A 437 5.89 3.53 7.64
N TYR A 438 4.57 3.55 7.71
CA TYR A 438 3.72 2.53 7.12
C TYR A 438 3.85 2.48 5.59
N VAL A 439 3.91 3.64 4.91
CA VAL A 439 4.14 3.69 3.45
C VAL A 439 5.49 3.06 3.07
N SER A 440 6.52 3.21 3.89
CA SER A 440 7.84 2.60 3.64
C SER A 440 7.83 1.07 3.69
N LEU A 441 6.84 0.47 4.37
CA LEU A 441 6.66 -0.98 4.44
C LEU A 441 5.99 -1.54 3.18
N LEU A 442 5.28 -0.71 2.42
CA LEU A 442 4.57 -1.13 1.22
C LEU A 442 5.54 -1.64 0.16
N ILE A 443 5.29 -2.85 -0.33
CA ILE A 443 6.04 -3.47 -1.41
C ILE A 443 5.32 -3.17 -2.72
N CYS A 444 5.75 -2.13 -3.39
CA CYS A 444 5.28 -1.69 -4.70
C CYS A 444 6.41 -0.95 -5.42
N GLU A 445 6.16 -0.55 -6.66
CA GLU A 445 7.09 0.31 -7.40
C GLU A 445 7.44 1.57 -6.60
N GLN A 446 8.69 1.99 -6.67
CA GLN A 446 9.19 3.15 -5.94
C GLN A 446 8.37 4.41 -6.27
N GLU A 447 8.01 4.57 -7.53
CA GLU A 447 7.22 5.71 -8.01
C GLU A 447 5.81 5.76 -7.38
N ALA A 448 5.14 4.63 -7.28
CA ALA A 448 3.82 4.51 -6.63
C ALA A 448 3.91 4.83 -5.12
N ARG A 449 4.95 4.34 -4.47
CA ARG A 449 5.21 4.60 -3.04
C ARG A 449 5.51 6.08 -2.77
N GLU A 450 6.36 6.70 -3.59
CA GLU A 450 6.67 8.13 -3.49
C GLU A 450 5.43 9.00 -3.78
N SER A 451 4.60 8.59 -4.76
CA SER A 451 3.35 9.28 -5.07
C SER A 451 2.38 9.23 -3.89
N LEU A 452 2.25 8.07 -3.25
CA LEU A 452 1.41 7.90 -2.05
C LEU A 452 1.93 8.73 -0.87
N ALA A 453 3.24 8.71 -0.64
CA ALA A 453 3.88 9.50 0.41
C ALA A 453 3.69 11.01 0.19
N ALA A 454 3.84 11.48 -1.06
CA ALA A 454 3.63 12.88 -1.42
C ALA A 454 2.17 13.31 -1.15
N GLU A 455 1.20 12.49 -1.53
CA GLU A 455 -0.21 12.77 -1.31
C GLU A 455 -0.57 12.88 0.18
N LEU A 456 -0.03 11.97 1.01
CA LEU A 456 -0.23 12.02 2.46
C LEU A 456 0.42 13.25 3.09
N LEU A 457 1.65 13.61 2.66
CA LEU A 457 2.32 14.82 3.14
C LEU A 457 1.57 16.10 2.79
N LEU A 458 1.00 16.18 1.59
CA LEU A 458 0.15 17.31 1.21
C LEU A 458 -1.07 17.45 2.12
N ARG A 459 -1.71 16.33 2.48
CA ARG A 459 -2.85 16.32 3.40
C ARG A 459 -2.47 16.67 4.83
N SER A 460 -1.25 16.32 5.27
CA SER A 460 -0.78 16.66 6.62
C SER A 460 -0.53 18.16 6.82
N GLY A 461 -0.29 18.91 5.75
CA GLY A 461 0.16 20.30 5.78
C GLY A 461 1.59 20.50 6.32
N GLN A 462 2.29 19.41 6.68
CA GLN A 462 3.65 19.41 7.27
C GLN A 462 4.64 18.79 6.27
N THR A 463 5.17 19.60 5.35
CA THR A 463 5.94 19.04 4.23
C THR A 463 7.45 18.95 4.48
N GLY A 464 8.12 19.99 4.91
CA GLY A 464 9.59 20.01 4.98
C GLY A 464 10.17 19.35 6.24
N ALA A 465 9.75 19.80 7.42
CA ALA A 465 10.32 19.36 8.70
C ALA A 465 10.18 17.84 8.96
N VAL A 466 9.09 17.24 8.47
CA VAL A 466 8.84 15.80 8.63
C VAL A 466 9.85 14.96 7.86
N LEU A 467 10.23 15.37 6.63
CA LEU A 467 11.14 14.60 5.77
C LEU A 467 12.57 14.55 6.32
N GLU A 468 13.04 15.63 6.95
CA GLU A 468 14.38 15.66 7.55
C GLU A 468 14.52 14.64 8.69
N GLU A 469 13.47 14.46 9.47
CA GLU A 469 13.48 13.61 10.67
C GLU A 469 13.23 12.11 10.39
N LEU A 470 13.10 11.67 9.13
CA LEU A 470 12.84 10.27 8.79
C LEU A 470 14.16 9.49 8.57
N PRO A 471 14.60 8.68 9.54
CA PRO A 471 15.87 7.97 9.45
C PRO A 471 15.84 6.77 8.49
N PHE A 472 14.65 6.31 8.11
CA PHE A 472 14.45 5.13 7.26
C PHE A 472 14.40 5.45 5.76
N LEU A 473 14.37 6.74 5.37
CA LEU A 473 14.48 7.17 3.99
C LEU A 473 15.93 7.54 3.67
N ASP A 474 16.46 6.97 2.62
CA ASP A 474 17.75 7.37 2.07
C ASP A 474 17.69 8.75 1.40
N GLN A 475 18.83 9.41 1.27
CA GLN A 475 18.88 10.77 0.72
C GLN A 475 18.34 10.89 -0.71
N PRO A 476 18.59 9.93 -1.65
CA PRO A 476 18.00 9.97 -2.98
C PRO A 476 16.48 9.96 -2.97
N THR A 477 15.88 9.10 -2.15
CA THR A 477 14.41 9.01 -2.03
C THR A 477 13.80 10.27 -1.41
N LYS A 478 14.46 10.88 -0.39
CA LYS A 478 14.05 12.17 0.17
C LYS A 478 14.05 13.26 -0.91
N THR A 479 15.11 13.33 -1.69
CA THR A 479 15.23 14.31 -2.78
C THR A 479 14.15 14.11 -3.85
N SER A 480 13.90 12.87 -4.27
CA SER A 480 12.85 12.53 -5.23
C SER A 480 11.47 12.93 -4.70
N LEU A 481 11.18 12.64 -3.43
CA LEU A 481 9.92 12.96 -2.79
C LEU A 481 9.72 14.48 -2.66
N MET A 482 10.76 15.25 -2.29
CA MET A 482 10.71 16.71 -2.24
C MET A 482 10.39 17.32 -3.61
N ARG A 483 11.00 16.79 -4.68
CA ARG A 483 10.70 17.23 -6.06
C ARG A 483 9.25 16.98 -6.46
N ARG A 484 8.73 15.80 -6.16
CA ARG A 484 7.33 15.44 -6.43
C ARG A 484 6.36 16.33 -5.66
N LEU A 485 6.63 16.57 -4.38
CA LEU A 485 5.85 17.48 -3.54
C LEU A 485 5.87 18.89 -4.10
N ALA A 486 7.03 19.42 -4.44
CA ALA A 486 7.17 20.76 -5.01
C ALA A 486 6.36 20.91 -6.32
N THR A 487 6.44 19.89 -7.20
CA THR A 487 5.68 19.87 -8.46
C THR A 487 4.16 19.89 -8.22
N ARG A 488 3.69 19.11 -7.24
CA ARG A 488 2.26 19.08 -6.90
C ARG A 488 1.78 20.37 -6.23
N LEU A 489 2.55 20.91 -5.27
CA LEU A 489 2.25 22.18 -4.63
C LEU A 489 2.14 23.32 -5.66
N GLN A 490 3.01 23.32 -6.65
CA GLN A 490 2.98 24.30 -7.73
C GLN A 490 1.74 24.16 -8.63
N ARG A 491 1.40 22.91 -9.02
CA ARG A 491 0.34 22.66 -10.01
C ARG A 491 -1.07 22.61 -9.41
N GLU A 492 -1.22 22.00 -8.25
CA GLU A 492 -2.52 21.68 -7.68
C GLU A 492 -2.99 22.74 -6.67
N GLN A 493 -2.08 23.33 -5.90
CA GLN A 493 -2.41 24.22 -4.79
C GLN A 493 -1.98 25.68 -4.97
N GLY A 494 -1.13 25.98 -5.96
CA GLY A 494 -0.59 27.34 -6.17
C GLY A 494 0.26 27.84 -5.00
N LEU A 495 0.92 26.94 -4.27
CA LEU A 495 1.76 27.26 -3.10
C LEU A 495 3.25 27.34 -3.50
N GLU A 496 3.56 28.26 -4.41
CA GLU A 496 4.88 28.40 -5.03
C GLU A 496 6.01 28.63 -4.02
N MET A 497 5.75 29.35 -2.93
CA MET A 497 6.75 29.60 -1.89
C MET A 497 7.16 28.32 -1.16
N GLN A 498 6.19 27.45 -0.87
CA GLN A 498 6.48 26.16 -0.23
C GLN A 498 7.21 25.22 -1.20
N ALA A 499 6.79 25.22 -2.48
CA ALA A 499 7.47 24.47 -3.53
C ALA A 499 8.95 24.94 -3.69
N ALA A 500 9.19 26.25 -3.68
CA ALA A 500 10.54 26.81 -3.77
C ALA A 500 11.44 26.37 -2.58
N ARG A 501 10.89 26.36 -1.36
CA ARG A 501 11.62 25.86 -0.19
C ARG A 501 12.01 24.38 -0.33
N LEU A 502 11.08 23.53 -0.75
CA LEU A 502 11.34 22.11 -0.94
C LEU A 502 12.40 21.86 -2.02
N LEU A 503 12.36 22.59 -3.14
CA LEU A 503 13.36 22.49 -4.20
C LEU A 503 14.74 22.95 -3.71
N TYR A 504 14.80 23.97 -2.88
CA TYR A 504 16.03 24.45 -2.28
C TYR A 504 16.64 23.39 -1.32
N GLU A 505 15.82 22.80 -0.44
CA GLU A 505 16.21 21.71 0.47
C GLU A 505 16.64 20.46 -0.31
N ALA A 506 15.95 20.17 -1.41
CA ALA A 506 16.31 19.08 -2.33
C ALA A 506 17.60 19.33 -3.14
N LYS A 507 18.19 20.55 -3.05
CA LYS A 507 19.30 21.02 -3.87
C LYS A 507 19.04 20.90 -5.38
N ASP A 508 17.76 20.98 -5.77
CA ASP A 508 17.40 21.00 -7.19
C ASP A 508 17.33 22.46 -7.69
N TYR A 509 18.50 23.04 -7.85
CA TYR A 509 18.65 24.45 -8.20
C TYR A 509 18.13 24.77 -9.60
N ILE A 510 18.17 23.80 -10.52
CA ILE A 510 17.63 23.99 -11.88
C ILE A 510 16.12 24.15 -11.85
N ALA A 511 15.42 23.22 -11.15
CA ALA A 511 13.97 23.31 -11.02
C ALA A 511 13.54 24.55 -10.23
N LEU A 512 14.29 24.94 -9.20
CA LEU A 512 14.05 26.15 -8.43
C LEU A 512 14.23 27.42 -9.28
N ALA A 513 15.31 27.50 -10.10
CA ALA A 513 15.54 28.59 -11.01
C ALA A 513 14.40 28.74 -12.03
N THR A 514 13.93 27.59 -12.56
CA THR A 514 12.79 27.56 -13.50
C THR A 514 11.51 28.03 -12.82
N LEU A 515 11.21 27.57 -11.61
CA LEU A 515 10.04 27.99 -10.84
C LEU A 515 10.06 29.51 -10.59
N LEU A 516 11.17 30.05 -10.08
CA LEU A 516 11.31 31.50 -9.83
C LEU A 516 11.18 32.31 -11.11
N ALA A 517 11.77 31.84 -12.20
CA ALA A 517 11.66 32.47 -13.49
C ALA A 517 10.21 32.49 -14.02
N GLU A 518 9.52 31.36 -13.95
CA GLU A 518 8.09 31.30 -14.33
C GLU A 518 7.24 32.26 -13.49
N GLN A 519 7.50 32.36 -12.19
CA GLN A 519 6.75 33.28 -11.31
C GLN A 519 7.01 34.75 -11.64
N ILE A 520 8.26 35.10 -11.92
CA ILE A 520 8.61 36.44 -12.38
C ILE A 520 7.90 36.77 -13.71
N SER A 521 7.99 35.82 -14.68
CA SER A 521 7.37 35.96 -15.98
C SER A 521 5.84 36.15 -15.89
N LYS A 522 5.16 35.27 -15.18
CA LYS A 522 3.70 35.32 -14.97
C LYS A 522 3.27 36.70 -14.42
N ARG A 523 4.04 37.26 -13.48
CA ARG A 523 3.76 38.57 -12.90
C ARG A 523 4.04 39.71 -13.85
N LEU A 524 5.11 39.62 -14.63
CA LEU A 524 5.40 40.66 -15.67
C LEU A 524 4.31 40.69 -16.75
N VAL A 525 3.77 39.51 -17.12
CA VAL A 525 2.69 39.43 -18.11
C VAL A 525 1.34 39.85 -17.54
N SER A 526 1.00 39.43 -16.30
CA SER A 526 -0.30 39.69 -15.68
C SER A 526 -0.44 41.09 -15.14
N SER A 527 0.67 41.76 -14.74
CA SER A 527 0.62 43.07 -14.11
C SER A 527 0.30 44.18 -15.10
N GLY A 528 0.44 43.95 -16.45
CA GLY A 528 0.14 45.00 -17.41
C GLY A 528 0.43 46.42 -16.87
N LEU A 529 1.47 46.54 -16.04
CA LEU A 529 1.88 47.74 -15.32
C LEU A 529 0.99 48.19 -14.13
N SER A 530 0.05 47.39 -13.63
CA SER A 530 -0.75 47.68 -12.43
C SER A 530 -0.40 46.75 -11.25
N PRO A 531 -0.17 47.26 -10.03
CA PRO A 531 0.24 46.47 -8.86
C PRO A 531 -0.96 45.77 -8.26
N GLN A 532 -1.37 44.62 -8.81
CA GLN A 532 -2.33 43.74 -8.16
C GLN A 532 -1.64 42.59 -7.48
N THR A 533 -1.92 42.40 -6.19
CA THR A 533 -1.45 41.32 -5.31
C THR A 533 -2.00 39.98 -5.76
N VAL A 534 -1.15 39.12 -6.29
CA VAL A 534 -1.47 37.71 -6.53
C VAL A 534 -0.76 36.88 -5.46
N SER A 535 -1.50 35.92 -4.88
CA SER A 535 -1.13 35.10 -3.73
C SER A 535 0.22 34.40 -3.88
N GLY A 536 1.05 34.47 -2.83
CA GLY A 536 2.25 33.61 -2.66
C GLY A 536 3.56 34.34 -2.35
N PHE A 537 3.89 35.41 -3.09
CA PHE A 537 5.00 36.31 -2.77
C PHE A 537 4.44 37.72 -2.54
N GLU A 538 4.83 38.35 -1.44
CA GLU A 538 4.23 39.63 -0.99
C GLU A 538 4.42 40.77 -1.99
N SER A 539 5.52 40.76 -2.75
CA SER A 539 5.77 41.77 -3.81
C SER A 539 6.74 41.28 -4.88
N MET A 540 6.73 41.92 -6.07
CA MET A 540 7.71 41.62 -7.12
C MET A 540 9.13 41.97 -6.67
N SER A 541 9.32 42.99 -5.87
CA SER A 541 10.63 43.40 -5.31
C SER A 541 11.20 42.32 -4.38
N GLN A 542 10.34 41.68 -3.55
CA GLN A 542 10.73 40.59 -2.68
C GLN A 542 11.13 39.36 -3.50
N LEU A 543 10.34 38.98 -4.49
CA LEU A 543 10.63 37.84 -5.36
C LEU A 543 11.95 38.01 -6.10
N ARG A 544 12.23 39.20 -6.61
CA ARG A 544 13.52 39.54 -7.24
C ARG A 544 14.69 39.47 -6.27
N ALA A 545 14.52 40.03 -5.07
CA ALA A 545 15.56 39.98 -4.04
C ALA A 545 15.92 38.52 -3.66
N ASP A 546 14.92 37.70 -3.50
CA ASP A 546 15.11 36.27 -3.15
C ASP A 546 15.73 35.48 -4.32
N ALA A 547 15.27 35.73 -5.55
CA ALA A 547 15.86 35.12 -6.75
C ALA A 547 17.34 35.59 -6.96
N GLY A 548 17.63 36.86 -6.67
CA GLY A 548 19.02 37.37 -6.73
C GLY A 548 19.93 36.75 -5.68
N LYS A 549 19.48 36.62 -4.42
CA LYS A 549 20.20 35.94 -3.36
C LYS A 549 20.44 34.46 -3.72
N PHE A 550 19.43 33.79 -4.23
CA PHE A 550 19.52 32.41 -4.67
C PHE A 550 20.58 32.23 -5.78
N LEU A 551 20.58 33.08 -6.81
CA LEU A 551 21.56 33.00 -7.88
C LEU A 551 23.00 33.19 -7.38
N LEU A 552 23.22 34.13 -6.46
CA LEU A 552 24.55 34.34 -5.85
C LEU A 552 24.99 33.11 -5.07
N GLN A 553 24.09 32.47 -4.36
CA GLN A 553 24.39 31.27 -3.61
C GLN A 553 24.63 30.07 -4.52
N TRP A 554 23.80 29.86 -5.54
CA TRP A 554 23.97 28.78 -6.53
C TRP A 554 25.33 28.88 -7.24
N ARG A 555 25.73 30.07 -7.67
CA ARG A 555 27.05 30.30 -8.24
C ARG A 555 28.22 29.95 -7.30
N ARG A 556 28.03 30.04 -5.98
CA ARG A 556 29.04 29.67 -4.99
C ARG A 556 29.06 28.17 -4.73
N THR A 557 27.92 27.51 -4.75
CA THR A 557 27.79 26.09 -4.43
C THR A 557 28.07 25.19 -5.62
N GLU A 558 27.56 25.53 -6.80
CA GLU A 558 27.64 24.74 -8.04
C GLU A 558 27.92 25.67 -9.25
N PRO A 559 29.13 26.19 -9.41
CA PRO A 559 29.45 27.21 -10.39
C PRO A 559 29.24 26.74 -11.84
N GLU A 560 29.61 25.50 -12.17
CA GLU A 560 29.45 24.94 -13.52
C GLU A 560 28.00 24.82 -13.94
N GLN A 561 27.16 24.29 -13.06
CA GLN A 561 25.74 24.13 -13.29
C GLN A 561 25.04 25.50 -13.38
N ALA A 562 25.38 26.43 -12.48
CA ALA A 562 24.87 27.79 -12.50
C ALA A 562 25.24 28.50 -13.80
N GLN A 563 26.43 28.33 -14.34
CA GLN A 563 26.86 28.93 -15.62
C GLN A 563 26.02 28.41 -16.79
N GLN A 564 25.68 27.11 -16.79
CA GLN A 564 24.93 26.49 -17.89
C GLN A 564 23.45 26.82 -17.87
N HIS A 565 22.84 26.91 -16.69
CA HIS A 565 21.36 26.90 -16.55
C HIS A 565 20.78 28.19 -15.93
N SER A 566 21.58 29.15 -15.46
CA SER A 566 21.05 30.35 -14.80
C SER A 566 20.64 31.48 -15.75
N ALA A 567 21.03 31.42 -17.03
CA ALA A 567 20.81 32.50 -17.98
C ALA A 567 19.35 32.96 -18.10
N PRO A 568 18.33 32.08 -18.21
CA PRO A 568 16.94 32.54 -18.31
C PRO A 568 16.47 33.33 -17.10
N LEU A 569 16.85 32.94 -15.88
CA LEU A 569 16.51 33.66 -14.65
C LEU A 569 17.23 35.02 -14.57
N GLN A 570 18.49 35.06 -15.01
CA GLN A 570 19.25 36.31 -15.05
C GLN A 570 18.62 37.31 -16.01
N TYR A 571 18.24 36.87 -17.21
CA TYR A 571 17.55 37.73 -18.18
C TYR A 571 16.25 38.28 -17.62
N LEU A 572 15.43 37.46 -16.95
CA LEU A 572 14.20 37.98 -16.34
C LEU A 572 14.42 38.95 -15.21
N LEU A 573 15.47 38.77 -14.42
CA LEU A 573 15.84 39.75 -13.40
C LEU A 573 16.24 41.07 -14.04
N GLN A 574 17.04 41.06 -15.11
CA GLN A 574 17.38 42.30 -15.86
C GLN A 574 16.17 42.96 -16.47
N ILE A 575 15.30 42.19 -17.17
CA ILE A 575 14.05 42.68 -17.75
C ILE A 575 13.16 43.31 -16.68
N SER A 576 12.99 42.64 -15.54
CA SER A 576 12.13 43.13 -14.46
C SER A 576 12.65 44.40 -13.82
N LEU A 577 13.97 44.56 -13.68
CA LEU A 577 14.60 45.80 -13.19
C LEU A 577 14.43 46.94 -14.19
N PHE A 578 14.68 46.68 -15.47
CA PHE A 578 14.49 47.68 -16.52
C PHE A 578 13.03 48.18 -16.59
N LEU A 579 12.05 47.26 -16.58
CA LEU A 579 10.63 47.62 -16.60
C LEU A 579 10.21 48.43 -15.36
N GLU A 580 10.76 48.15 -14.19
CA GLU A 580 10.53 48.95 -12.98
C GLU A 580 11.13 50.35 -13.12
N SER A 581 12.36 50.47 -13.63
CA SER A 581 13.00 51.74 -13.89
C SER A 581 12.18 52.59 -14.92
N VAL A 582 11.67 51.94 -15.98
CA VAL A 582 10.78 52.59 -16.97
C VAL A 582 9.46 53.06 -16.33
N THR A 583 8.84 52.24 -15.50
CA THR A 583 7.61 52.59 -14.81
C THR A 583 7.81 53.78 -13.88
N HIS A 584 8.90 53.74 -13.09
CA HIS A 584 9.27 54.87 -12.24
C HIS A 584 9.52 56.14 -13.03
N TRP A 585 10.17 56.06 -14.19
CA TRP A 585 10.36 57.19 -15.07
C TRP A 585 9.03 57.70 -15.66
N ARG A 586 8.11 56.85 -16.11
CA ARG A 586 6.78 57.22 -16.60
C ARG A 586 5.98 58.02 -15.57
N ASP A 587 6.00 57.60 -14.30
CA ASP A 587 5.26 58.23 -13.22
C ASP A 587 5.80 59.63 -12.85
N HIS A 588 7.11 59.84 -13.06
CA HIS A 588 7.81 61.05 -12.62
C HIS A 588 8.26 61.97 -13.76
N ARG A 589 8.07 61.58 -15.04
CA ARG A 589 8.59 62.31 -16.22
C ARG A 589 8.14 63.80 -16.28
N HIS A 590 6.99 64.12 -15.69
CA HIS A 590 6.44 65.50 -15.66
C HIS A 590 6.97 66.41 -14.52
N GLN A 591 7.64 65.76 -13.54
CA GLN A 591 8.05 66.47 -12.31
C GLN A 591 9.57 66.62 -12.19
N MET A 592 10.40 66.01 -13.04
CA MET A 592 11.84 65.98 -12.86
C MET A 592 12.59 67.02 -13.73
N HIS A 593 13.24 67.99 -13.07
CA HIS A 593 14.40 68.70 -13.63
C HIS A 593 15.57 67.69 -13.66
N GLY A 594 16.00 67.21 -14.83
CA GLY A 594 17.08 66.23 -14.99
C GLY A 594 16.68 64.96 -15.71
N SER A 595 15.60 64.97 -16.51
CA SER A 595 15.11 63.81 -17.27
C SER A 595 16.17 63.23 -18.23
N GLU A 596 17.16 64.01 -18.66
CA GLU A 596 18.24 63.56 -19.55
C GLU A 596 19.16 62.54 -18.93
N ALA A 597 19.57 62.76 -17.67
CA ALA A 597 20.43 61.81 -16.95
C ALA A 597 19.71 60.50 -16.68
N ILE A 598 18.38 60.53 -16.37
CA ILE A 598 17.58 59.36 -16.13
C ILE A 598 17.36 58.55 -17.43
N LEU A 599 17.02 59.26 -18.54
CA LEU A 599 16.87 58.63 -19.85
C LEU A 599 18.17 58.02 -20.34
N SER A 600 19.32 58.69 -20.09
CA SER A 600 20.62 58.10 -20.42
C SER A 600 20.90 56.85 -19.66
N LYS A 601 20.60 56.82 -18.36
CA LYS A 601 20.72 55.62 -17.53
C LYS A 601 19.79 54.48 -17.99
N LEU A 602 18.54 54.79 -18.29
CA LEU A 602 17.59 53.80 -18.84
C LEU A 602 18.04 53.25 -20.18
N PHE A 603 18.67 54.08 -21.01
CA PHE A 603 19.19 53.64 -22.28
C PHE A 603 20.44 52.76 -22.10
N ASP A 604 21.27 53.05 -21.12
CA ASP A 604 22.39 52.19 -20.75
C ASP A 604 21.89 50.83 -20.20
N GLU A 605 20.87 50.83 -19.32
CA GLU A 605 20.23 49.59 -18.87
C GLU A 605 19.59 48.80 -20.03
N LEU A 606 19.01 49.49 -21.02
CA LEU A 606 18.47 48.86 -22.23
C LEU A 606 19.62 48.20 -23.08
N ASN A 607 20.79 48.86 -23.14
CA ASN A 607 21.93 48.32 -23.86
C ASN A 607 22.56 47.08 -23.21
N GLU A 608 22.40 46.92 -21.92
CA GLU A 608 22.81 45.72 -21.20
C GLU A 608 21.91 44.52 -21.50
N ILE A 609 20.68 44.71 -22.03
CA ILE A 609 19.77 43.65 -22.42
C ILE A 609 20.17 43.11 -23.79
N THR A 610 21.04 42.08 -23.79
CA THR A 610 21.61 41.46 -25.01
C THR A 610 20.57 40.73 -25.88
N MET A 611 19.39 40.47 -25.36
CA MET A 611 18.32 39.76 -26.06
C MET A 611 17.44 40.66 -26.95
N LEU A 612 17.73 41.93 -27.01
CA LEU A 612 17.07 42.86 -27.92
C LEU A 612 18.09 43.27 -29.02
N PRO A 613 17.65 43.36 -30.28
CA PRO A 613 18.58 43.75 -31.36
C PRO A 613 19.04 45.19 -31.17
N ALA A 614 20.36 45.40 -31.31
CA ALA A 614 20.94 46.75 -31.30
C ALA A 614 20.79 47.46 -32.64
N ASP A 615 20.78 46.70 -33.73
CA ASP A 615 20.62 47.14 -35.10
C ASP A 615 20.10 46.03 -36.00
N LEU A 616 19.90 46.29 -37.27
CA LEU A 616 19.40 45.30 -38.23
C LEU A 616 20.43 44.16 -38.50
N SER A 617 21.70 44.36 -38.23
CA SER A 617 22.73 43.33 -38.43
C SER A 617 22.70 42.26 -37.34
N THR A 618 22.27 42.61 -36.13
CA THR A 618 22.13 41.69 -34.99
C THR A 618 20.79 40.98 -34.96
N LEU A 619 19.83 41.39 -35.79
CA LEU A 619 18.44 40.92 -35.79
C LEU A 619 18.33 39.42 -35.98
N GLU A 620 19.02 38.83 -36.96
CA GLU A 620 18.92 37.40 -37.26
C GLU A 620 19.45 36.53 -36.10
N LEU A 621 20.57 36.95 -35.49
CA LEU A 621 21.15 36.29 -34.33
C LEU A 621 20.20 36.29 -33.16
N VAL A 622 19.69 37.44 -32.78
CA VAL A 622 18.74 37.62 -31.66
C VAL A 622 17.47 36.84 -31.92
N GLN A 623 16.99 36.77 -33.16
CA GLN A 623 15.82 35.96 -33.51
C GLN A 623 16.07 34.46 -33.35
N ALA A 624 17.24 33.98 -33.72
CA ALA A 624 17.61 32.59 -33.55
C ALA A 624 17.67 32.20 -32.06
N GLU A 625 18.27 33.07 -31.24
CA GLU A 625 18.32 32.91 -29.79
C GLU A 625 16.91 32.97 -29.14
N PHE A 626 16.08 33.95 -29.53
CA PHE A 626 14.72 34.09 -29.06
C PHE A 626 13.88 32.82 -29.28
N ARG A 627 14.09 32.12 -30.40
CA ARG A 627 13.38 30.86 -30.71
C ARG A 627 13.75 29.71 -29.78
N LEU A 628 14.92 29.75 -29.18
CA LEU A 628 15.41 28.74 -28.24
C LEU A 628 14.98 28.99 -26.79
N LEU A 629 14.43 30.19 -26.51
CA LEU A 629 13.96 30.54 -25.17
C LEU A 629 12.73 29.73 -24.74
N PRO A 630 12.59 29.46 -23.45
CA PRO A 630 11.36 28.92 -22.89
C PRO A 630 10.14 29.82 -23.23
N THR A 631 8.97 29.20 -23.48
CA THR A 631 7.75 29.90 -23.85
C THR A 631 7.33 30.97 -22.83
N TRP A 632 7.49 30.70 -21.54
CA TRP A 632 7.19 31.66 -20.48
C TRP A 632 8.08 32.91 -20.53
N LEU A 633 9.32 32.77 -20.97
CA LEU A 633 10.21 33.96 -21.17
C LEU A 633 9.82 34.70 -22.43
N GLN A 634 9.49 34.01 -23.52
CA GLN A 634 9.02 34.65 -24.76
C GLN A 634 7.78 35.55 -24.53
N CYS A 635 6.87 35.17 -23.61
CA CYS A 635 5.68 35.92 -23.27
C CYS A 635 5.96 37.28 -22.64
N THR A 636 7.16 37.55 -22.10
CA THR A 636 7.54 38.86 -21.51
C THR A 636 8.04 39.86 -22.54
N PHE A 637 8.38 39.42 -23.74
CA PHE A 637 8.96 40.28 -24.77
C PHE A 637 8.05 41.38 -25.32
N PRO A 638 6.72 41.19 -25.50
CA PRO A 638 5.86 42.28 -25.93
C PRO A 638 5.97 43.52 -25.04
N THR A 639 5.90 43.31 -23.72
CA THR A 639 6.03 44.38 -22.73
C THR A 639 7.43 45.01 -22.72
N LEU A 640 8.45 44.14 -22.87
CA LEU A 640 9.84 44.61 -22.96
C LEU A 640 10.09 45.47 -24.21
N ILE A 641 9.62 45.02 -25.38
CA ILE A 641 9.78 45.74 -26.65
C ILE A 641 9.05 47.12 -26.60
N GLU A 642 7.82 47.13 -26.07
CA GLU A 642 7.06 48.38 -25.89
C GLU A 642 7.85 49.40 -25.03
N ALA A 643 8.33 48.96 -23.87
CA ALA A 643 9.14 49.80 -22.99
C ALA A 643 10.46 50.26 -23.65
N ALA A 644 11.14 49.36 -24.36
CA ALA A 644 12.37 49.66 -25.09
C ALA A 644 12.17 50.72 -26.20
N MET A 645 11.07 50.61 -26.95
CA MET A 645 10.72 51.54 -27.99
C MET A 645 10.37 52.92 -27.40
N GLU A 646 9.64 52.98 -26.26
CA GLU A 646 9.31 54.24 -25.59
C GLU A 646 10.56 54.95 -25.08
N VAL A 647 11.49 54.21 -24.46
CA VAL A 647 12.78 54.81 -23.99
C VAL A 647 13.62 55.30 -25.15
N ALA A 648 13.74 54.49 -26.23
CA ALA A 648 14.50 54.91 -27.43
C ALA A 648 13.89 56.14 -28.10
N HIS A 649 12.57 56.22 -28.22
CA HIS A 649 11.87 57.35 -28.78
C HIS A 649 12.02 58.62 -27.92
N ALA A 650 11.84 58.49 -26.59
CA ALA A 650 12.02 59.62 -25.67
C ALA A 650 13.44 60.19 -25.72
N LYS A 651 14.45 59.36 -25.80
CA LYS A 651 15.85 59.79 -25.95
C LYS A 651 16.11 60.44 -27.31
N PHE A 652 15.51 59.89 -28.39
CA PHE A 652 15.58 60.48 -29.72
C PHE A 652 14.98 61.91 -29.77
N GLU A 653 13.81 62.12 -29.22
CA GLU A 653 13.16 63.43 -29.17
C GLU A 653 13.96 64.39 -28.31
N LEU A 654 14.52 63.99 -27.21
CA LEU A 654 15.38 64.81 -26.33
C LEU A 654 16.62 65.32 -27.06
N LEU A 655 17.35 64.42 -27.76
CA LEU A 655 18.52 64.80 -28.54
C LEU A 655 18.21 65.66 -29.72
N ARG A 656 17.03 65.49 -30.35
CA ARG A 656 16.55 66.34 -31.44
C ARG A 656 16.21 67.76 -30.98
N ALA A 657 15.62 67.89 -29.78
CA ALA A 657 15.27 69.19 -29.21
C ALA A 657 16.51 69.99 -28.75
N GLY A 658 17.60 69.34 -28.38
CA GLY A 658 18.82 69.95 -27.84
C GLY A 658 19.77 70.62 -28.89
N GLY A 659 19.41 70.68 -30.20
CA GLY A 659 20.17 71.38 -31.26
C GLY A 659 21.62 70.97 -31.39
N ALA A 660 21.89 69.79 -31.94
CA ALA A 660 23.04 68.95 -31.70
C ALA A 660 24.33 69.33 -32.42
N PRO A 661 25.50 69.19 -31.75
CA PRO A 661 26.81 69.01 -32.37
C PRO A 661 26.95 67.66 -33.09
N ALA A 662 27.89 67.56 -34.02
CA ALA A 662 28.09 66.38 -34.89
C ALA A 662 28.12 65.01 -34.17
N ARG A 663 28.37 64.98 -32.87
CA ARG A 663 28.33 63.78 -32.04
C ARG A 663 26.92 63.25 -31.78
N ALA A 664 25.94 64.17 -31.75
CA ALA A 664 24.55 63.78 -31.57
C ALA A 664 23.91 63.19 -32.84
N GLU A 665 24.48 63.52 -34.02
CA GLU A 665 24.02 62.96 -35.30
C GLU A 665 24.28 61.45 -35.44
N THR A 666 25.43 61.02 -34.93
CA THR A 666 25.78 59.59 -34.84
C THR A 666 24.90 58.84 -33.84
N GLU A 667 24.62 59.43 -32.68
CA GLU A 667 23.71 58.84 -31.71
C GLU A 667 22.25 58.79 -32.23
N LEU A 668 21.82 59.82 -32.97
CA LEU A 668 20.48 59.81 -33.60
C LEU A 668 20.37 58.74 -34.69
N GLN A 669 21.43 58.49 -35.47
CA GLN A 669 21.44 57.39 -36.45
C GLN A 669 21.43 56.02 -35.77
N GLN A 670 22.16 55.85 -34.68
CA GLN A 670 22.13 54.61 -33.91
C GLN A 670 20.75 54.35 -33.29
N LEU A 671 20.08 55.38 -32.73
CA LEU A 671 18.72 55.27 -32.19
C LEU A 671 17.69 54.94 -33.26
N ARG A 672 17.84 55.48 -34.50
CA ARG A 672 16.97 55.10 -35.63
C ARG A 672 17.17 53.64 -36.04
N ALA A 673 18.41 53.20 -36.20
CA ALA A 673 18.71 51.85 -36.57
C ALA A 673 18.19 50.85 -35.53
N ARG A 674 18.31 51.18 -34.25
CA ARG A 674 17.75 50.38 -33.14
C ARG A 674 16.23 50.36 -33.17
N GLY A 675 15.56 51.52 -33.41
CA GLY A 675 14.14 51.56 -33.53
C GLY A 675 13.59 50.69 -34.68
N GLU A 676 14.25 50.77 -35.85
CA GLU A 676 13.90 49.93 -37.00
C GLU A 676 14.10 48.44 -36.70
N ALA A 677 15.18 48.06 -36.01
CA ALA A 677 15.47 46.69 -35.60
C ALA A 677 14.43 46.18 -34.58
N LEU A 678 14.03 47.02 -33.58
CA LEU A 678 13.01 46.65 -32.61
C LEU A 678 11.63 46.47 -33.26
N VAL A 679 11.26 47.32 -34.22
CA VAL A 679 9.98 47.18 -34.98
C VAL A 679 9.97 45.90 -35.81
N SER A 680 11.10 45.59 -36.48
CA SER A 680 11.23 44.37 -37.28
C SER A 680 11.20 43.12 -36.39
N PHE A 681 11.81 43.17 -35.22
CA PHE A 681 11.77 42.12 -34.23
C PHE A 681 10.38 41.92 -33.62
N ALA A 682 9.65 43.06 -33.33
CA ALA A 682 8.30 43.05 -32.81
C ALA A 682 7.31 42.32 -33.75
N GLY A 683 7.41 42.57 -35.06
CA GLY A 683 6.53 41.94 -36.05
C GLY A 683 6.60 40.38 -36.07
N MET A 684 7.76 39.85 -35.68
CA MET A 684 7.96 38.38 -35.63
C MET A 684 7.78 37.78 -34.24
N SER A 685 8.11 38.53 -33.17
CA SER A 685 7.99 38.07 -31.79
C SER A 685 6.57 38.15 -31.24
N LEU A 686 5.80 39.18 -31.63
CA LEU A 686 4.39 39.34 -31.19
C LEU A 686 3.50 38.22 -31.64
N TRP A 687 3.67 37.68 -32.87
CA TRP A 687 2.89 36.54 -33.36
C TRP A 687 3.14 35.27 -32.52
N ARG A 688 4.39 35.00 -32.18
CA ARG A 688 4.76 33.80 -31.34
C ARG A 688 4.38 34.01 -29.88
N ALA A 689 4.51 35.20 -29.34
CA ALA A 689 4.07 35.51 -27.97
C ALA A 689 2.56 35.33 -27.82
N SER A 690 1.77 35.68 -28.83
CA SER A 690 0.32 35.41 -28.86
C SER A 690 -0.02 33.91 -28.87
N GLU A 691 0.73 33.14 -29.65
CA GLU A 691 0.59 31.66 -29.68
C GLU A 691 0.98 31.03 -28.32
N ALA A 692 2.07 31.47 -27.70
CA ALA A 692 2.53 31.00 -26.39
C ALA A 692 1.57 31.38 -25.23
N LEU A 693 0.95 32.58 -25.28
CA LEU A 693 -0.07 33.01 -24.33
C LEU A 693 -1.33 32.13 -24.40
N GLY A 694 -1.72 31.69 -25.61
CA GLY A 694 -2.80 30.71 -25.79
C GLY A 694 -2.50 29.35 -25.16
N GLN A 695 -1.24 28.93 -25.16
CA GLN A 695 -0.81 27.66 -24.54
C GLN A 695 -0.71 27.73 -23.00
N LEU A 696 -0.50 28.91 -22.42
CA LEU A 696 -0.38 29.11 -20.98
C LEU A 696 -1.72 29.24 -20.23
N HIS A 697 -2.87 29.08 -20.91
CA HIS A 697 -4.22 29.28 -20.33
C HIS A 697 -4.39 30.59 -19.53
N VAL A 698 -3.70 31.61 -19.90
CA VAL A 698 -4.00 32.95 -19.38
C VAL A 698 -5.28 33.42 -20.10
N PRO A 699 -6.39 33.71 -19.38
CA PRO A 699 -7.61 34.16 -20.03
C PRO A 699 -7.26 35.42 -20.88
N ALA A 700 -7.54 35.32 -22.16
CA ALA A 700 -7.35 36.40 -23.10
C ALA A 700 -8.08 37.66 -22.54
N ILE A 701 -7.32 38.69 -22.18
CA ILE A 701 -7.88 40.00 -21.92
C ILE A 701 -8.33 40.46 -23.29
N THR A 702 -9.60 40.22 -23.62
CA THR A 702 -10.29 40.84 -24.73
C THR A 702 -10.47 42.29 -24.40
N ASN A 703 -9.72 43.16 -25.08
CA ASN A 703 -10.12 44.47 -25.47
C ASN A 703 -9.67 44.77 -26.88
#